data_94b948616339ad8671c9a30251d45c2e
#
_entry.id   94b948616339ad8671c9a30251d45c2e
#
_cell.length_a   1.000
_cell.length_b   1.000
_cell.length_c   1.000
_cell.angle_alpha   90.00
_cell.angle_beta   90.00
_cell.angle_gamma   90.00
#
_symmetry.space_group_name_H-M   'P 1'
#
loop_
_entity.id
_entity.type
_entity.pdbx_description
1 polymer ?
#
loop_
_entity_poly.entity_id
_entity_poly.type
_entity_poly.pdbx_seq_one_letter_code
_entity_poly.pdbx_strand_id
1 'polypeptide(L)'
;MEKINHIEKLIADLESGKITCREILENVLQNIKQYDKVLDCYISLNDEKTILEQADAADKRRKEGKALSKIDGLPVAIKDNIAVCGMPTTCGSRILDGYKSPYEATAAEALRKAGAIILGKTNMDEFAMGSTSETSAYRRTRNPYDAQRVPGGSSGGSAAAVAAGLAAFALGSDTGGSIRQPAAFCGVVGIKPTYGLVSRYGLVSYASSLDQIGTFAGDVYGAALLLNFIAKKDDKDSTSLYSFDGDYTQTLNQSIAGKKIAYFKEFVGEGLRPELKAKFDESIETLKKLGAVVEAVNFPATKYAIATYYFIATAEAAGNLERYDGVKYGFRSDKQQNYEEMLLSSRSYGFGKEVKKRIMLGNFVLSSGYYDAYYRKSQKLRTYIMKEMEKVFEKYDLVIAPTTPDIAFKFGEGDSDPMKLYLSDITTVLANLAGTPALSVPCGMVDEMPVGLQIFGKPLDEAGILNAAYQFEQALKLDLSPDLSKLADVKTEAKTENAERETVKRASTVYTKEFIQSISDGYMNRKVEDNRTLCRELEALVGKKVTMSGCIYKINSLGGIEFYTLRDRTGMTQLVLEGDLARTKISPMSTVEVYGKVTKEERSPYKNIEIKVEKLTVLGAAAPELPFQISGDLSKLNLPTILDHRQLSLRNTEIADIFRIQAEIAGSFSEFLRQNEFIEIKTSKIGANETEGGTNVFEIKYFDRSAFLAQSPQFYKQMLVGTSFERVFEVGPVFRAEKHNTVRHLNEYTSLDFEMGYIKDEQDVIDVQERMIKYILKNIKDKYSDVLERLGVDMRIPDAIPRIHFIQALEIAEKLGVKDMDGDLSPEGEKTVCRYIEEKTGSQFVYIVGYPVKKRPMYTMPDERLPGYTRSFDLLYKGLEITSGGQRIHDYEQLKASMIAKGLNPAAYKPYLDAFKFGMPPHGGLGMGLERLTMRLLELNNIREATLFPRDIGRLEP
;
A
#
# COMPACT_ATOMS: atom_id res chain seq x y z
N MET A 1 22.44 -49.57 8.17
CA MET A 1 23.04 -48.18 8.17
C MET A 1 22.52 -47.44 9.36
N GLU A 2 23.41 -46.81 10.16
CA GLU A 2 22.96 -45.99 11.26
C GLU A 2 22.17 -44.78 10.77
N LYS A 3 21.12 -44.48 11.48
CA LYS A 3 20.13 -43.46 11.06
C LYS A 3 20.75 -42.07 11.20
N ILE A 4 20.88 -41.34 10.13
CA ILE A 4 21.36 -39.94 10.08
C ILE A 4 20.50 -39.00 10.95
N ASN A 5 19.32 -39.45 11.36
CA ASN A 5 18.36 -38.68 12.14
C ASN A 5 18.65 -38.60 13.65
N HIS A 6 19.60 -39.41 14.18
CA HIS A 6 20.07 -39.30 15.57
C HIS A 6 21.33 -38.45 15.61
N ILE A 7 21.14 -37.14 15.67
CA ILE A 7 22.20 -36.15 15.48
C ILE A 7 23.25 -36.19 16.59
N GLU A 8 22.83 -36.37 17.85
CA GLU A 8 23.76 -36.47 18.97
C GLU A 8 24.72 -37.63 18.78
N LYS A 9 24.21 -38.79 18.38
CA LYS A 9 25.00 -39.97 18.08
C LYS A 9 25.88 -39.78 16.83
N LEU A 10 25.32 -39.19 15.76
CA LEU A 10 26.04 -38.93 14.52
C LEU A 10 27.26 -38.04 14.77
N ILE A 11 27.15 -37.02 15.61
CA ILE A 11 28.25 -36.16 15.98
C ILE A 11 29.32 -36.91 16.80
N ALA A 12 28.87 -37.73 17.77
CA ALA A 12 29.82 -38.57 18.55
C ALA A 12 30.57 -39.54 17.67
N ASP A 13 29.93 -40.18 16.69
CA ASP A 13 30.56 -41.09 15.76
C ASP A 13 31.56 -40.37 14.80
N LEU A 14 31.24 -39.12 14.38
CA LEU A 14 32.18 -38.28 13.65
C LEU A 14 33.39 -37.83 14.46
N GLU A 15 33.20 -37.38 15.71
CA GLU A 15 34.25 -36.92 16.60
C GLU A 15 35.21 -38.07 17.01
N SER A 16 34.67 -39.29 17.13
CA SER A 16 35.47 -40.50 17.38
C SER A 16 36.16 -41.06 16.13
N GLY A 17 35.86 -40.50 14.94
CA GLY A 17 36.40 -41.00 13.66
C GLY A 17 35.83 -42.34 13.19
N LYS A 18 34.73 -42.77 13.75
CA LYS A 18 34.01 -44.01 13.40
C LYS A 18 33.34 -43.91 12.02
N ILE A 19 32.92 -42.68 11.64
CA ILE A 19 32.37 -42.36 10.34
C ILE A 19 32.98 -41.04 9.83
N THR A 20 33.07 -40.86 8.51
CA THR A 20 33.58 -39.63 7.86
C THR A 20 32.46 -38.80 7.29
N CYS A 21 32.67 -37.51 7.09
CA CYS A 21 31.77 -36.63 6.38
C CYS A 21 31.49 -37.16 4.96
N ARG A 22 32.52 -37.65 4.31
CA ARG A 22 32.42 -38.23 2.97
C ARG A 22 31.41 -39.40 2.92
N GLU A 23 31.52 -40.36 3.86
CA GLU A 23 30.59 -41.50 3.93
C GLU A 23 29.16 -41.08 4.24
N ILE A 24 28.96 -40.05 5.06
CA ILE A 24 27.63 -39.50 5.34
C ILE A 24 27.03 -38.89 4.04
N LEU A 25 27.81 -38.09 3.34
CA LEU A 25 27.34 -37.42 2.11
C LEU A 25 27.08 -38.42 0.97
N GLU A 26 27.92 -39.40 0.78
CA GLU A 26 27.69 -40.49 -0.21
C GLU A 26 26.41 -41.25 0.08
N ASN A 27 26.15 -41.61 1.34
CA ASN A 27 24.90 -42.22 1.76
C ASN A 27 23.67 -41.34 1.51
N VAL A 28 23.72 -40.06 1.90
CA VAL A 28 22.65 -39.10 1.67
C VAL A 28 22.37 -38.93 0.18
N LEU A 29 23.40 -38.78 -0.65
CA LEU A 29 23.24 -38.65 -2.09
C LEU A 29 22.65 -39.91 -2.73
N GLN A 30 23.02 -41.10 -2.24
CA GLN A 30 22.42 -42.33 -2.66
C GLN A 30 20.93 -42.39 -2.30
N ASN A 31 20.57 -42.00 -1.07
CA ASN A 31 19.19 -41.95 -0.63
C ASN A 31 18.36 -40.95 -1.46
N ILE A 32 18.91 -39.78 -1.77
CA ILE A 32 18.27 -38.80 -2.64
C ILE A 32 18.01 -39.40 -4.03
N LYS A 33 19.03 -40.05 -4.63
CA LYS A 33 18.85 -40.71 -5.93
C LYS A 33 17.81 -41.79 -5.91
N GLN A 34 17.67 -42.51 -4.79
CA GLN A 34 16.74 -43.63 -4.66
C GLN A 34 15.32 -43.19 -4.35
N TYR A 35 15.12 -42.30 -3.37
CA TYR A 35 13.81 -42.00 -2.77
C TYR A 35 13.22 -40.63 -3.20
N ASP A 36 14.05 -39.64 -3.56
CA ASP A 36 13.52 -38.34 -3.91
C ASP A 36 12.76 -38.32 -5.25
N LYS A 37 12.94 -39.36 -6.08
CA LYS A 37 12.14 -39.59 -7.29
C LYS A 37 10.63 -39.75 -6.99
N VAL A 38 10.33 -40.26 -5.79
CA VAL A 38 8.96 -40.48 -5.31
C VAL A 38 8.53 -39.36 -4.37
N LEU A 39 9.41 -38.99 -3.44
CA LEU A 39 9.10 -38.01 -2.38
C LEU A 39 9.03 -36.59 -2.88
N ASP A 40 9.80 -36.22 -3.92
CA ASP A 40 9.87 -34.88 -4.48
C ASP A 40 10.17 -33.79 -3.42
N CYS A 41 11.14 -34.03 -2.54
CA CYS A 41 11.54 -33.14 -1.47
C CYS A 41 12.34 -31.93 -1.99
N TYR A 42 13.10 -32.08 -3.08
CA TYR A 42 13.98 -31.06 -3.61
C TYR A 42 13.50 -30.48 -4.94
N ILE A 43 13.46 -29.13 -5.04
CA ILE A 43 13.30 -28.42 -6.34
C ILE A 43 14.61 -28.41 -7.11
N SER A 44 15.71 -28.16 -6.40
CA SER A 44 17.05 -28.14 -7.00
C SER A 44 18.09 -28.69 -6.03
N LEU A 45 19.09 -29.38 -6.57
CA LEU A 45 20.24 -29.89 -5.85
C LEU A 45 21.49 -29.17 -6.29
N ASN A 46 22.46 -29.07 -5.39
CA ASN A 46 23.82 -28.64 -5.72
C ASN A 46 24.54 -29.74 -6.50
N ASP A 47 25.63 -29.39 -7.13
CA ASP A 47 26.44 -30.34 -7.88
C ASP A 47 27.07 -31.39 -6.95
N GLU A 48 26.90 -32.69 -7.28
CA GLU A 48 27.38 -33.82 -6.48
C GLU A 48 28.88 -33.78 -6.25
N LYS A 49 29.64 -33.41 -7.28
CA LYS A 49 31.10 -33.30 -7.18
C LYS A 49 31.50 -32.24 -6.17
N THR A 50 30.83 -31.07 -6.24
CA THR A 50 31.04 -29.95 -5.30
C THR A 50 30.71 -30.36 -3.86
N ILE A 51 29.63 -31.09 -3.65
CA ILE A 51 29.21 -31.61 -2.33
C ILE A 51 30.29 -32.52 -1.77
N LEU A 52 30.78 -33.45 -2.56
CA LEU A 52 31.79 -34.43 -2.13
C LEU A 52 33.15 -33.80 -1.90
N GLU A 53 33.57 -32.82 -2.71
CA GLU A 53 34.80 -32.03 -2.49
C GLU A 53 34.75 -31.26 -1.16
N GLN A 54 33.57 -30.72 -0.80
CA GLN A 54 33.39 -30.06 0.51
C GLN A 54 33.45 -31.04 1.67
N ALA A 55 32.93 -32.26 1.50
CA ALA A 55 33.02 -33.33 2.50
C ALA A 55 34.50 -33.74 2.75
N ASP A 56 35.26 -33.95 1.67
CA ASP A 56 36.70 -34.28 1.78
C ASP A 56 37.47 -33.16 2.52
N ALA A 57 37.13 -31.88 2.23
CA ALA A 57 37.73 -30.76 2.91
C ALA A 57 37.38 -30.70 4.41
N ALA A 58 36.13 -31.06 4.77
CA ALA A 58 35.71 -31.16 6.16
C ALA A 58 36.39 -32.31 6.90
N ASP A 59 36.52 -33.49 6.28
CA ASP A 59 37.23 -34.63 6.84
C ASP A 59 38.73 -34.29 7.10
N LYS A 60 39.38 -33.57 6.20
CA LYS A 60 40.74 -33.10 6.39
C LYS A 60 40.83 -32.16 7.59
N ARG A 61 39.92 -31.18 7.72
CA ARG A 61 39.87 -30.24 8.88
C ARG A 61 39.67 -31.00 10.20
N ARG A 62 38.77 -31.98 10.21
CA ARG A 62 38.50 -32.80 11.40
C ARG A 62 39.71 -33.62 11.82
N LYS A 63 40.41 -34.25 10.86
CA LYS A 63 41.65 -34.99 11.12
C LYS A 63 42.80 -34.11 11.66
N GLU A 64 42.83 -32.85 11.23
CA GLU A 64 43.80 -31.86 11.72
C GLU A 64 43.41 -31.19 13.04
N GLY A 65 42.26 -31.55 13.62
CA GLY A 65 41.72 -30.89 14.82
C GLY A 65 41.26 -29.43 14.58
N LYS A 66 40.94 -29.08 13.32
CA LYS A 66 40.57 -27.74 12.86
C LYS A 66 39.13 -27.69 12.35
N ALA A 67 38.26 -28.54 12.84
CA ALA A 67 36.84 -28.49 12.47
C ALA A 67 36.24 -27.09 12.75
N LEU A 68 35.48 -26.55 11.80
CA LEU A 68 34.90 -25.21 11.91
C LEU A 68 33.81 -25.15 13.01
N SER A 69 33.12 -26.27 13.21
CA SER A 69 32.12 -26.42 14.26
C SER A 69 31.74 -27.90 14.40
N LYS A 70 30.79 -28.20 15.30
CA LYS A 70 30.18 -29.54 15.44
C LYS A 70 29.50 -30.01 14.15
N ILE A 71 28.89 -29.07 13.36
CA ILE A 71 28.19 -29.37 12.11
C ILE A 71 29.10 -29.29 10.87
N ASP A 72 30.43 -29.10 11.01
CA ASP A 72 31.34 -29.05 9.88
C ASP A 72 31.30 -30.36 9.08
N GLY A 73 30.96 -30.28 7.81
CA GLY A 73 30.81 -31.43 6.91
C GLY A 73 29.44 -32.12 6.95
N LEU A 74 28.50 -31.68 7.78
CA LEU A 74 27.16 -32.27 7.81
C LEU A 74 26.20 -31.66 6.75
N PRO A 75 25.32 -32.52 6.17
CA PRO A 75 24.39 -32.09 5.10
C PRO A 75 23.21 -31.30 5.64
N VAL A 76 22.93 -30.13 5.03
CA VAL A 76 21.76 -29.31 5.34
C VAL A 76 20.94 -29.01 4.09
N ALA A 77 19.63 -29.08 4.20
CA ALA A 77 18.67 -28.70 3.16
C ALA A 77 18.06 -27.33 3.46
N ILE A 78 17.82 -26.50 2.46
CA ILE A 78 17.34 -25.14 2.63
C ILE A 78 16.00 -24.96 1.91
N LYS A 79 14.95 -24.52 2.61
CA LYS A 79 13.64 -24.19 2.00
C LYS A 79 13.79 -23.19 0.86
N ASP A 80 13.05 -23.38 -0.22
CA ASP A 80 13.29 -22.63 -1.46
C ASP A 80 12.93 -21.14 -1.40
N ASN A 81 12.29 -20.65 -0.35
CA ASN A 81 12.11 -19.21 -0.10
C ASN A 81 13.26 -18.55 0.69
N ILE A 82 14.28 -19.31 1.08
CA ILE A 82 15.48 -18.80 1.76
C ILE A 82 16.60 -18.69 0.72
N ALA A 83 17.13 -17.50 0.52
CA ALA A 83 18.11 -17.20 -0.51
C ALA A 83 19.47 -17.90 -0.22
N VAL A 84 19.99 -18.59 -1.21
CA VAL A 84 21.36 -19.13 -1.23
C VAL A 84 22.05 -18.57 -2.47
N CYS A 85 23.19 -17.91 -2.28
CA CYS A 85 23.89 -17.23 -3.36
C CYS A 85 24.21 -18.19 -4.52
N GLY A 86 23.84 -17.80 -5.74
CA GLY A 86 24.05 -18.57 -6.97
C GLY A 86 23.09 -19.75 -7.19
N MET A 87 22.27 -20.11 -6.21
CA MET A 87 21.27 -21.16 -6.34
C MET A 87 19.88 -20.59 -6.71
N PRO A 88 19.01 -21.38 -7.37
CA PRO A 88 17.63 -20.99 -7.60
C PRO A 88 16.91 -20.66 -6.28
N THR A 89 16.07 -19.61 -6.32
CA THR A 89 15.16 -19.24 -5.24
C THR A 89 13.83 -18.93 -5.85
N THR A 90 12.98 -19.95 -6.01
CA THR A 90 11.73 -19.86 -6.78
C THR A 90 10.51 -19.73 -5.90
N CYS A 91 10.61 -19.98 -4.60
CA CYS A 91 9.48 -20.04 -3.67
C CYS A 91 8.39 -21.02 -4.09
N GLY A 92 8.73 -22.09 -4.81
CA GLY A 92 7.75 -23.02 -5.37
C GLY A 92 6.85 -22.41 -6.45
N SER A 93 7.22 -21.24 -7.03
CA SER A 93 6.39 -20.45 -7.95
C SER A 93 7.03 -20.30 -9.32
N ARG A 94 6.21 -20.29 -10.35
CA ARG A 94 6.66 -19.96 -11.72
C ARG A 94 7.07 -18.50 -11.86
N ILE A 95 6.52 -17.59 -11.07
CA ILE A 95 6.84 -16.15 -11.17
C ILE A 95 8.33 -15.86 -10.90
N LEU A 96 9.02 -16.74 -10.16
CA LEU A 96 10.45 -16.68 -9.90
C LEU A 96 11.26 -17.76 -10.65
N ASP A 97 10.66 -18.40 -11.65
CA ASP A 97 11.39 -19.39 -12.45
C ASP A 97 12.62 -18.78 -13.11
N GLY A 98 13.75 -19.49 -13.01
CA GLY A 98 15.06 -19.05 -13.51
C GLY A 98 15.77 -18.01 -12.63
N TYR A 99 15.13 -17.47 -11.57
CA TYR A 99 15.79 -16.54 -10.67
C TYR A 99 16.81 -17.26 -9.78
N LYS A 100 18.06 -16.80 -9.82
CA LYS A 100 19.12 -17.19 -8.90
C LYS A 100 19.48 -16.02 -8.01
N SER A 101 19.51 -16.25 -6.70
CA SER A 101 19.81 -15.18 -5.75
C SER A 101 21.26 -14.67 -5.92
N PRO A 102 21.47 -13.35 -6.07
CA PRO A 102 22.80 -12.76 -6.09
C PRO A 102 23.42 -12.57 -4.68
N TYR A 103 22.65 -12.85 -3.64
CA TYR A 103 23.05 -12.70 -2.24
C TYR A 103 22.56 -13.90 -1.43
N GLU A 104 23.08 -14.03 -0.20
CA GLU A 104 22.78 -15.15 0.69
C GLU A 104 21.98 -14.67 1.90
N ALA A 105 21.01 -15.45 2.34
CA ALA A 105 20.31 -15.23 3.59
C ALA A 105 21.28 -15.37 4.77
N THR A 106 21.17 -14.51 5.78
CA THR A 106 22.05 -14.51 6.95
C THR A 106 22.08 -15.89 7.63
N ALA A 107 20.93 -16.56 7.72
CA ALA A 107 20.85 -17.91 8.29
C ALA A 107 21.62 -18.95 7.46
N ALA A 108 21.53 -18.90 6.12
CA ALA A 108 22.28 -19.81 5.24
C ALA A 108 23.78 -19.53 5.26
N GLU A 109 24.18 -18.25 5.27
CA GLU A 109 25.56 -17.81 5.40
C GLU A 109 26.19 -18.31 6.72
N ALA A 110 25.44 -18.22 7.83
CA ALA A 110 25.88 -18.69 9.13
C ALA A 110 26.17 -20.21 9.15
N LEU A 111 25.31 -21.00 8.52
CA LEU A 111 25.52 -22.45 8.40
C LEU A 111 26.72 -22.78 7.53
N ARG A 112 26.90 -22.08 6.41
CA ARG A 112 28.05 -22.26 5.53
C ARG A 112 29.36 -21.89 6.25
N LYS A 113 29.38 -20.81 7.01
CA LYS A 113 30.55 -20.42 7.84
C LYS A 113 30.85 -21.44 8.95
N ALA A 114 29.82 -22.11 9.45
CA ALA A 114 30.00 -23.22 10.42
C ALA A 114 30.45 -24.53 9.75
N GLY A 115 30.57 -24.55 8.41
CA GLY A 115 31.07 -25.73 7.68
C GLY A 115 29.97 -26.69 7.22
N ALA A 116 28.71 -26.40 7.45
CA ALA A 116 27.61 -27.25 6.95
C ALA A 116 27.58 -27.24 5.42
N ILE A 117 27.27 -28.38 4.82
CA ILE A 117 27.20 -28.58 3.36
C ILE A 117 25.77 -28.42 2.88
N ILE A 118 25.50 -27.38 2.11
CA ILE A 118 24.16 -27.12 1.56
C ILE A 118 23.94 -28.07 0.38
N LEU A 119 22.97 -29.01 0.53
CA LEU A 119 22.62 -30.01 -0.48
C LEU A 119 21.81 -29.42 -1.62
N GLY A 120 20.83 -28.58 -1.30
CA GLY A 120 19.87 -28.07 -2.27
C GLY A 120 18.74 -27.27 -1.66
N LYS A 121 17.78 -26.92 -2.54
CA LYS A 121 16.57 -26.15 -2.20
C LYS A 121 15.37 -27.06 -2.13
N THR A 122 14.71 -27.12 -0.96
CA THR A 122 13.58 -28.00 -0.74
C THR A 122 12.27 -27.41 -1.23
N ASN A 123 11.39 -28.29 -1.68
CA ASN A 123 10.07 -27.94 -2.15
C ASN A 123 9.18 -27.38 -1.05
N MET A 124 8.19 -26.61 -1.45
CA MET A 124 7.32 -25.88 -0.52
C MET A 124 6.00 -25.49 -1.17
N ASP A 125 5.00 -25.14 -0.38
CA ASP A 125 3.84 -24.43 -0.90
C ASP A 125 4.26 -23.08 -1.52
N GLU A 126 3.63 -22.70 -2.62
CA GLU A 126 3.96 -21.50 -3.38
C GLU A 126 3.95 -20.25 -2.48
N PHE A 127 5.08 -19.53 -2.42
CA PHE A 127 5.30 -18.36 -1.53
C PHE A 127 4.97 -18.61 -0.06
N ALA A 128 5.16 -19.82 0.42
CA ALA A 128 4.79 -20.25 1.77
C ALA A 128 3.28 -20.14 2.08
N MET A 129 2.43 -20.12 1.05
CA MET A 129 0.97 -19.99 1.14
C MET A 129 0.29 -21.34 0.96
N GLY A 130 0.22 -22.08 2.03
CA GLY A 130 -0.39 -23.40 2.09
C GLY A 130 0.04 -24.15 3.35
N SER A 131 -0.57 -25.32 3.55
CA SER A 131 -0.31 -26.21 4.69
C SER A 131 -0.17 -27.68 4.25
N THR A 132 0.06 -27.92 2.94
CA THR A 132 0.06 -29.27 2.38
C THR A 132 1.22 -29.58 1.44
N SER A 133 1.94 -28.58 0.94
CA SER A 133 2.96 -28.67 -0.13
C SER A 133 2.40 -29.18 -1.47
N GLU A 134 1.08 -29.01 -1.71
CA GLU A 134 0.41 -29.34 -2.98
C GLU A 134 0.44 -28.16 -3.96
N THR A 135 0.62 -26.92 -3.45
CA THR A 135 0.49 -25.69 -4.28
C THR A 135 1.76 -25.33 -5.04
N SER A 136 2.86 -26.07 -4.85
CA SER A 136 4.10 -25.89 -5.60
C SER A 136 3.89 -26.00 -7.12
N ALA A 137 4.45 -25.05 -7.86
CA ALA A 137 4.41 -25.05 -9.32
C ALA A 137 5.30 -26.13 -9.98
N TYR A 138 6.17 -26.77 -9.20
CA TYR A 138 7.16 -27.72 -9.69
C TYR A 138 6.76 -29.16 -9.45
N ARG A 139 6.46 -29.51 -8.18
CA ARG A 139 6.23 -30.89 -7.75
C ARG A 139 5.33 -30.90 -6.51
N ARG A 140 4.74 -32.08 -6.22
CA ARG A 140 4.03 -32.36 -4.97
C ARG A 140 4.92 -33.20 -4.08
N THR A 141 5.34 -32.66 -2.94
CA THR A 141 6.09 -33.47 -1.97
C THR A 141 5.15 -34.46 -1.29
N ARG A 142 5.64 -35.69 -1.12
CA ARG A 142 4.88 -36.79 -0.51
C ARG A 142 5.38 -37.01 0.92
N ASN A 143 4.47 -37.55 1.76
CA ASN A 143 4.82 -37.91 3.12
C ASN A 143 5.67 -39.20 3.13
N PRO A 144 6.81 -39.24 3.81
CA PRO A 144 7.66 -40.46 3.86
C PRO A 144 7.01 -41.66 4.49
N TYR A 145 5.97 -41.53 5.32
CA TYR A 145 5.24 -42.63 5.96
C TYR A 145 4.13 -43.18 5.05
N ASP A 146 3.48 -42.30 4.26
CA ASP A 146 2.44 -42.70 3.29
C ASP A 146 2.48 -41.77 2.09
N ALA A 147 2.94 -42.25 0.95
CA ALA A 147 3.07 -41.49 -0.27
C ALA A 147 1.73 -40.99 -0.88
N GLN A 148 0.59 -41.38 -0.32
CA GLN A 148 -0.75 -40.90 -0.68
C GLN A 148 -1.15 -39.66 0.15
N ARG A 149 -0.32 -39.24 1.13
CA ARG A 149 -0.59 -38.15 2.06
C ARG A 149 0.38 -37.03 1.90
N VAL A 150 -0.09 -35.85 2.32
CA VAL A 150 0.71 -34.63 2.34
C VAL A 150 1.77 -34.69 3.45
N PRO A 151 2.97 -34.12 3.25
CA PRO A 151 4.00 -33.98 4.30
C PRO A 151 3.69 -32.82 5.26
N GLY A 152 2.59 -32.09 5.01
CA GLY A 152 2.35 -30.78 5.60
C GLY A 152 3.01 -29.65 4.82
N GLY A 153 2.86 -28.46 5.32
CA GLY A 153 3.37 -27.25 4.66
C GLY A 153 3.31 -25.99 5.55
N SER A 154 3.95 -24.98 5.03
CA SER A 154 4.56 -24.83 3.70
C SER A 154 5.99 -25.39 3.59
N SER A 155 6.65 -25.86 4.67
CA SER A 155 8.01 -26.41 4.62
C SER A 155 8.02 -27.95 4.49
N GLY A 156 7.08 -28.54 3.71
CA GLY A 156 6.93 -29.99 3.61
C GLY A 156 8.14 -30.71 3.02
N GLY A 157 8.80 -30.12 2.02
CA GLY A 157 10.03 -30.69 1.48
C GLY A 157 11.16 -30.75 2.49
N SER A 158 11.29 -29.74 3.38
CA SER A 158 12.31 -29.72 4.45
C SER A 158 12.04 -30.80 5.50
N ALA A 159 10.79 -30.94 5.97
CA ALA A 159 10.40 -31.93 6.94
C ALA A 159 10.54 -33.36 6.39
N ALA A 160 10.06 -33.61 5.18
CA ALA A 160 10.13 -34.90 4.53
C ALA A 160 11.59 -35.33 4.22
N ALA A 161 12.45 -34.39 3.82
CA ALA A 161 13.87 -34.64 3.58
C ALA A 161 14.59 -35.11 4.85
N VAL A 162 14.34 -34.49 5.99
CA VAL A 162 14.90 -34.91 7.28
C VAL A 162 14.34 -36.25 7.70
N ALA A 163 13.00 -36.45 7.64
CA ALA A 163 12.35 -37.69 8.00
C ALA A 163 12.87 -38.88 7.21
N ALA A 164 13.08 -38.70 5.91
CA ALA A 164 13.56 -39.76 5.02
C ALA A 164 15.09 -39.95 5.01
N GLY A 165 15.85 -39.22 5.82
CA GLY A 165 17.31 -39.27 5.82
C GLY A 165 17.96 -38.75 4.54
N LEU A 166 17.31 -37.82 3.84
CA LEU A 166 17.86 -37.12 2.67
C LEU A 166 18.62 -35.84 3.06
N ALA A 167 18.62 -35.47 4.31
CA ALA A 167 19.44 -34.45 4.95
C ALA A 167 19.50 -34.72 6.45
N ALA A 168 20.60 -34.32 7.12
CA ALA A 168 20.68 -34.37 8.58
C ALA A 168 19.85 -33.27 9.22
N PHE A 169 19.85 -32.10 8.58
CA PHE A 169 19.15 -30.89 9.02
C PHE A 169 18.43 -30.21 7.86
N ALA A 170 17.44 -29.40 8.21
CA ALA A 170 16.89 -28.46 7.23
C ALA A 170 16.51 -27.11 7.87
N LEU A 171 16.55 -26.04 7.05
CA LEU A 171 15.89 -24.80 7.36
C LEU A 171 14.50 -24.74 6.74
N GLY A 172 13.57 -24.18 7.48
CA GLY A 172 12.23 -23.84 7.04
C GLY A 172 11.83 -22.40 7.36
N SER A 173 10.61 -22.02 6.99
CA SER A 173 9.99 -20.77 7.41
C SER A 173 8.61 -21.03 7.97
N ASP A 174 8.22 -20.29 9.00
CA ASP A 174 6.97 -20.44 9.73
C ASP A 174 6.26 -19.09 9.84
N THR A 175 5.10 -18.98 9.23
CA THR A 175 4.25 -17.79 9.25
C THR A 175 2.98 -18.04 10.08
N GLY A 176 2.48 -19.29 10.06
CA GLY A 176 1.27 -19.70 10.77
C GLY A 176 1.33 -21.14 11.29
N GLY A 177 2.49 -21.81 11.24
CA GLY A 177 2.68 -23.20 11.60
C GLY A 177 3.56 -23.97 10.62
N SER A 178 4.09 -23.28 9.60
CA SER A 178 4.73 -23.92 8.43
C SER A 178 6.08 -24.60 8.71
N ILE A 179 6.54 -24.68 9.94
CA ILE A 179 7.60 -25.57 10.44
C ILE A 179 7.00 -26.65 11.32
N ARG A 180 6.18 -26.27 12.28
CA ARG A 180 5.67 -27.16 13.33
C ARG A 180 4.69 -28.20 12.82
N GLN A 181 3.77 -27.79 11.93
CA GLN A 181 2.78 -28.70 11.34
C GLN A 181 3.46 -29.76 10.45
N PRO A 182 4.33 -29.42 9.47
CA PRO A 182 5.03 -30.46 8.71
C PRO A 182 5.99 -31.30 9.58
N ALA A 183 6.57 -30.74 10.66
CA ALA A 183 7.33 -31.53 11.61
C ALA A 183 6.48 -32.62 12.27
N ALA A 184 5.26 -32.30 12.71
CA ALA A 184 4.32 -33.26 13.28
C ALA A 184 3.92 -34.33 12.28
N PHE A 185 3.62 -33.96 11.04
CA PHE A 185 3.17 -34.88 9.99
C PHE A 185 4.27 -35.80 9.45
N CYS A 186 5.53 -35.38 9.56
CA CYS A 186 6.68 -36.17 9.15
C CYS A 186 7.46 -36.82 10.32
N GLY A 187 7.01 -36.68 11.58
CA GLY A 187 7.63 -37.34 12.73
C GLY A 187 9.05 -36.82 13.04
N VAL A 188 9.31 -35.54 12.84
CA VAL A 188 10.60 -34.87 13.13
C VAL A 188 10.41 -33.71 14.11
N VAL A 189 11.51 -33.17 14.61
CA VAL A 189 11.48 -31.97 15.47
C VAL A 189 11.57 -30.73 14.60
N GLY A 190 10.64 -29.78 14.82
CA GLY A 190 10.65 -28.50 14.14
C GLY A 190 10.44 -27.34 15.12
N ILE A 191 11.37 -26.37 15.14
CA ILE A 191 11.28 -25.20 16.01
C ILE A 191 11.09 -23.91 15.21
N LYS A 192 10.08 -23.13 15.59
CA LYS A 192 9.90 -21.73 15.26
C LYS A 192 10.41 -20.89 16.45
N PRO A 193 11.53 -20.19 16.31
CA PRO A 193 12.04 -19.34 17.39
C PRO A 193 11.16 -18.09 17.61
N THR A 194 11.48 -17.33 18.64
CA THR A 194 10.91 -16.00 18.90
C THR A 194 11.04 -15.12 17.65
N TYR A 195 9.99 -14.35 17.33
CA TYR A 195 10.03 -13.42 16.21
C TYR A 195 11.21 -12.45 16.34
N GLY A 196 12.07 -12.41 15.32
CA GLY A 196 13.26 -11.57 15.28
C GLY A 196 14.52 -12.19 15.91
N LEU A 197 14.47 -13.38 16.51
CA LEU A 197 15.68 -14.05 17.03
C LEU A 197 16.60 -14.54 15.90
N VAL A 198 16.03 -15.02 14.81
CA VAL A 198 16.76 -15.36 13.58
C VAL A 198 16.48 -14.30 12.54
N SER A 199 17.52 -13.77 11.93
CA SER A 199 17.39 -12.75 10.87
C SER A 199 16.54 -13.25 9.71
N ARG A 200 15.67 -12.38 9.20
CA ARG A 200 14.85 -12.60 8.00
C ARG A 200 15.52 -12.06 6.73
N TYR A 201 16.73 -11.49 6.82
CA TYR A 201 17.45 -11.06 5.64
C TYR A 201 17.70 -12.25 4.71
N GLY A 202 17.23 -12.13 3.46
CA GLY A 202 17.28 -13.19 2.46
C GLY A 202 16.13 -14.18 2.51
N LEU A 203 15.15 -14.01 3.41
CA LEU A 203 13.87 -14.71 3.37
C LEU A 203 12.91 -13.98 2.44
N VAL A 204 12.36 -14.66 1.45
CA VAL A 204 11.29 -14.12 0.61
C VAL A 204 10.00 -14.08 1.42
N SER A 205 9.47 -12.87 1.63
CA SER A 205 8.38 -12.63 2.56
C SER A 205 7.02 -13.10 2.04
N TYR A 206 6.29 -13.80 2.90
CA TYR A 206 4.84 -13.98 2.80
C TYR A 206 4.13 -12.89 3.63
N ALA A 207 4.32 -12.90 4.97
CA ALA A 207 3.75 -11.91 5.87
C ALA A 207 4.86 -11.40 6.81
N SER A 208 5.38 -10.22 6.51
CA SER A 208 6.60 -9.68 7.12
C SER A 208 6.54 -9.56 8.64
N SER A 209 5.35 -9.37 9.22
CA SER A 209 5.18 -9.26 10.66
C SER A 209 5.01 -10.62 11.39
N LEU A 210 5.01 -11.74 10.64
CA LEU A 210 4.75 -13.08 11.15
C LEU A 210 5.85 -14.08 10.75
N ASP A 211 6.49 -13.90 9.59
CA ASP A 211 7.48 -14.82 9.04
C ASP A 211 8.68 -15.00 9.95
N GLN A 212 9.11 -16.26 10.16
CA GLN A 212 10.30 -16.59 10.90
C GLN A 212 11.02 -17.80 10.30
N ILE A 213 12.35 -17.73 10.17
CA ILE A 213 13.19 -18.89 9.81
C ILE A 213 13.38 -19.73 11.07
N GLY A 214 13.34 -21.07 10.93
CA GLY A 214 13.63 -22.01 11.99
C GLY A 214 14.17 -23.32 11.45
N THR A 215 14.34 -24.31 12.33
CA THR A 215 15.10 -25.52 12.06
C THR A 215 14.28 -26.77 12.09
N PHE A 216 14.70 -27.78 11.31
CA PHE A 216 14.25 -29.16 11.37
C PHE A 216 15.45 -30.09 11.68
N ALA A 217 15.24 -31.07 12.54
CA ALA A 217 16.18 -32.15 12.82
C ALA A 217 15.41 -33.44 13.21
N GLY A 218 16.10 -34.56 13.20
CA GLY A 218 15.51 -35.84 13.62
C GLY A 218 15.28 -35.94 15.11
N ASP A 219 15.97 -35.15 15.91
CA ASP A 219 15.89 -35.11 17.38
C ASP A 219 16.00 -33.68 17.93
N VAL A 220 15.66 -33.50 19.21
CA VAL A 220 15.68 -32.18 19.86
C VAL A 220 17.09 -31.61 19.98
N TYR A 221 18.09 -32.47 20.19
CA TYR A 221 19.49 -32.06 20.25
C TYR A 221 19.93 -31.41 18.93
N GLY A 222 19.60 -32.04 17.80
CA GLY A 222 19.90 -31.51 16.47
C GLY A 222 19.23 -30.16 16.18
N ALA A 223 17.96 -30.03 16.59
CA ALA A 223 17.23 -28.77 16.43
C ALA A 223 17.86 -27.63 17.25
N ALA A 224 18.25 -27.91 18.50
CA ALA A 224 18.97 -26.99 19.38
C ALA A 224 20.34 -26.61 18.83
N LEU A 225 21.09 -27.61 18.35
CA LEU A 225 22.42 -27.41 17.77
C LEU A 225 22.39 -26.51 16.53
N LEU A 226 21.42 -26.74 15.62
CA LEU A 226 21.32 -25.91 14.41
C LEU A 226 20.89 -24.48 14.74
N LEU A 227 20.04 -24.29 15.75
CA LEU A 227 19.58 -22.98 16.20
C LEU A 227 20.75 -22.13 16.73
N ASN A 228 21.75 -22.69 17.38
CA ASN A 228 22.95 -21.99 17.87
C ASN A 228 23.66 -21.17 16.77
N PHE A 229 23.64 -21.66 15.55
CA PHE A 229 24.34 -20.99 14.44
C PHE A 229 23.54 -19.86 13.82
N ILE A 230 22.21 -19.97 13.79
CA ILE A 230 21.34 -19.02 13.10
C ILE A 230 20.70 -17.97 14.01
N ALA A 231 20.61 -18.21 15.33
CA ALA A 231 20.05 -17.30 16.33
C ALA A 231 21.07 -16.20 16.67
N LYS A 232 21.30 -15.27 15.75
CA LYS A 232 22.28 -14.19 15.88
C LYS A 232 21.71 -12.88 15.41
N LYS A 233 22.13 -11.78 16.08
CA LYS A 233 21.78 -10.42 15.64
C LYS A 233 22.34 -10.15 14.26
N ASP A 234 21.53 -9.47 13.45
CA ASP A 234 21.86 -9.04 12.10
C ASP A 234 21.38 -7.61 11.84
N ASP A 235 22.29 -6.71 11.57
CA ASP A 235 21.98 -5.30 11.27
C ASP A 235 21.29 -5.09 9.91
N LYS A 236 21.24 -6.15 9.06
CA LYS A 236 20.51 -6.15 7.79
C LYS A 236 18.99 -6.37 7.97
N ASP A 237 18.55 -6.81 9.14
CA ASP A 237 17.13 -6.97 9.51
C ASP A 237 16.80 -6.09 10.70
N SER A 238 16.02 -5.03 10.47
CA SER A 238 15.61 -4.07 11.52
C SER A 238 14.79 -4.69 12.66
N THR A 239 14.26 -5.90 12.47
CA THR A 239 13.52 -6.63 13.50
C THR A 239 14.38 -7.62 14.26
N SER A 240 15.66 -7.80 13.87
CA SER A 240 16.57 -8.74 14.52
C SER A 240 16.86 -8.32 15.95
N LEU A 241 16.66 -9.27 16.87
CA LEU A 241 17.00 -9.12 18.27
C LEU A 241 18.50 -9.33 18.49
N TYR A 242 18.96 -9.10 19.75
CA TYR A 242 20.33 -9.38 20.09
C TYR A 242 20.59 -10.90 20.11
N SER A 243 21.87 -11.31 19.91
CA SER A 243 22.29 -12.70 19.91
C SER A 243 22.11 -13.34 21.27
N PHE A 244 21.78 -14.64 21.25
CA PHE A 244 21.98 -15.50 22.43
C PHE A 244 23.44 -15.92 22.48
N ASP A 245 24.15 -15.53 23.54
CA ASP A 245 25.59 -15.82 23.69
C ASP A 245 25.85 -17.21 24.33
N GLY A 246 24.81 -18.00 24.61
CA GLY A 246 24.89 -19.34 25.16
C GLY A 246 24.90 -20.44 24.09
N ASP A 247 24.88 -21.68 24.53
CA ASP A 247 24.69 -22.88 23.72
C ASP A 247 23.44 -23.61 24.16
N TYR A 248 22.42 -23.64 23.30
CA TYR A 248 21.15 -24.32 23.57
C TYR A 248 21.32 -25.81 23.88
N THR A 249 22.34 -26.47 23.31
CA THR A 249 22.61 -27.88 23.62
C THR A 249 23.06 -28.11 25.06
N GLN A 250 23.68 -27.13 25.71
CA GLN A 250 24.09 -27.20 27.11
C GLN A 250 22.93 -26.94 28.08
N THR A 251 21.82 -26.38 27.59
CA THR A 251 20.62 -26.17 28.44
C THR A 251 19.72 -27.40 28.49
N LEU A 252 19.98 -28.41 27.67
CA LEU A 252 19.25 -29.65 27.62
C LEU A 252 19.58 -30.51 28.87
N ASN A 253 18.71 -31.50 29.14
CA ASN A 253 18.88 -32.45 30.26
C ASN A 253 18.76 -31.82 31.65
N GLN A 254 18.13 -30.65 31.78
CA GLN A 254 17.79 -30.08 33.09
C GLN A 254 16.43 -30.60 33.55
N SER A 255 16.29 -30.87 34.87
CA SER A 255 15.01 -31.32 35.42
C SER A 255 13.88 -30.29 35.16
N ILE A 256 12.72 -30.78 34.73
CA ILE A 256 11.49 -29.98 34.60
C ILE A 256 10.55 -30.13 35.78
N ALA A 257 11.02 -30.80 36.86
CA ALA A 257 10.24 -30.98 38.10
C ALA A 257 9.84 -29.62 38.70
N GLY A 258 8.58 -29.46 39.03
CA GLY A 258 7.99 -28.22 39.55
C GLY A 258 7.66 -27.15 38.47
N LYS A 259 8.05 -27.33 37.21
CA LYS A 259 7.62 -26.45 36.14
C LYS A 259 6.11 -26.48 35.97
N LYS A 260 5.49 -25.31 35.90
CA LYS A 260 4.04 -25.15 35.66
C LYS A 260 3.77 -25.09 34.16
N ILE A 261 2.99 -26.03 33.66
CA ILE A 261 2.65 -26.14 32.25
C ILE A 261 1.15 -26.00 32.09
N ALA A 262 0.70 -25.08 31.26
CA ALA A 262 -0.71 -24.92 30.90
C ALA A 262 -1.04 -25.67 29.59
N TYR A 263 -2.30 -26.06 29.43
CA TYR A 263 -2.87 -26.34 28.10
C TYR A 263 -4.25 -25.69 27.98
N PHE A 264 -4.58 -25.23 26.75
CA PHE A 264 -5.85 -24.57 26.49
C PHE A 264 -6.97 -25.56 26.25
N LYS A 265 -8.06 -25.46 27.00
CA LYS A 265 -9.23 -26.34 26.84
C LYS A 265 -9.82 -26.27 25.45
N GLU A 266 -9.74 -25.11 24.84
CA GLU A 266 -10.22 -24.85 23.49
C GLU A 266 -9.49 -25.65 22.41
N PHE A 267 -8.26 -26.09 22.66
CA PHE A 267 -7.47 -26.90 21.73
C PHE A 267 -7.72 -28.42 21.86
N VAL A 268 -8.36 -28.84 22.91
CA VAL A 268 -8.63 -30.27 23.20
C VAL A 268 -10.13 -30.61 23.24
N GLY A 269 -10.95 -29.66 22.73
CA GLY A 269 -12.38 -29.80 22.63
C GLY A 269 -12.90 -30.39 21.33
N GLU A 270 -14.07 -29.91 20.91
CA GLU A 270 -14.72 -30.29 19.66
C GLU A 270 -13.81 -29.98 18.44
N GLY A 271 -13.62 -30.93 17.53
CA GLY A 271 -12.75 -30.79 16.35
C GLY A 271 -11.37 -31.47 16.48
N LEU A 272 -10.92 -31.84 17.68
CA LEU A 272 -9.73 -32.67 17.84
C LEU A 272 -10.12 -34.16 17.69
N ARG A 273 -9.41 -34.86 16.82
CA ARG A 273 -9.59 -36.28 16.60
C ARG A 273 -9.40 -37.08 17.93
N PRO A 274 -10.29 -38.00 18.29
CA PRO A 274 -10.25 -38.71 19.56
C PRO A 274 -8.93 -39.43 19.88
N GLU A 275 -8.34 -40.08 18.82
CA GLU A 275 -7.08 -40.79 18.97
C GLU A 275 -5.89 -39.83 19.21
N LEU A 276 -5.92 -38.61 18.60
CA LEU A 276 -4.94 -37.58 18.90
C LEU A 276 -5.12 -37.04 20.31
N LYS A 277 -6.38 -36.89 20.75
CA LYS A 277 -6.66 -36.51 22.14
C LYS A 277 -6.06 -37.50 23.11
N ALA A 278 -6.21 -38.81 22.87
CA ALA A 278 -5.61 -39.84 23.70
C ALA A 278 -4.08 -39.73 23.76
N LYS A 279 -3.41 -39.47 22.61
CA LYS A 279 -1.96 -39.22 22.57
C LYS A 279 -1.53 -37.95 23.29
N PHE A 280 -2.34 -36.91 23.24
CA PHE A 280 -2.11 -35.69 24.01
C PHE A 280 -2.26 -35.93 25.52
N ASP A 281 -3.28 -36.69 25.95
CA ASP A 281 -3.49 -37.06 27.35
C ASP A 281 -2.30 -37.94 27.85
N GLU A 282 -1.79 -38.88 27.04
CA GLU A 282 -0.56 -39.66 27.35
C GLU A 282 0.66 -38.74 27.51
N SER A 283 0.75 -37.70 26.69
CA SER A 283 1.84 -36.69 26.75
C SER A 283 1.77 -35.89 28.04
N ILE A 284 0.57 -35.50 28.48
CA ILE A 284 0.36 -34.84 29.79
C ILE A 284 0.85 -35.76 30.95
N GLU A 285 0.48 -37.02 30.92
CA GLU A 285 0.90 -37.96 31.98
C GLU A 285 2.42 -38.20 31.95
N THR A 286 3.04 -38.19 30.78
CA THR A 286 4.52 -38.26 30.68
C THR A 286 5.20 -37.05 31.31
N LEU A 287 4.72 -35.84 31.02
CA LEU A 287 5.25 -34.60 31.64
C LEU A 287 5.04 -34.56 33.14
N LYS A 288 3.90 -35.08 33.67
CA LYS A 288 3.66 -35.21 35.09
C LYS A 288 4.63 -36.24 35.73
N LYS A 289 4.92 -37.34 35.06
CA LYS A 289 5.92 -38.33 35.57
C LYS A 289 7.32 -37.74 35.64
N LEU A 290 7.64 -36.76 34.76
CA LEU A 290 8.88 -35.97 34.81
C LEU A 290 8.87 -34.89 35.92
N GLY A 291 7.78 -34.81 36.69
CA GLY A 291 7.62 -33.91 37.85
C GLY A 291 7.02 -32.54 37.52
N ALA A 292 6.58 -32.30 36.28
CA ALA A 292 5.90 -31.04 35.91
C ALA A 292 4.47 -31.01 36.50
N VAL A 293 3.98 -29.79 36.77
CA VAL A 293 2.58 -29.51 37.16
C VAL A 293 1.82 -29.08 35.91
N VAL A 294 0.89 -29.90 35.43
CA VAL A 294 0.15 -29.64 34.19
C VAL A 294 -1.31 -29.31 34.49
N GLU A 295 -1.78 -28.15 34.05
CA GLU A 295 -3.12 -27.64 34.34
C GLU A 295 -3.87 -27.21 33.08
N ALA A 296 -5.20 -27.46 33.06
CA ALA A 296 -6.10 -27.00 32.04
C ALA A 296 -6.56 -25.57 32.29
N VAL A 297 -6.38 -24.67 31.32
CA VAL A 297 -6.80 -23.27 31.43
C VAL A 297 -7.76 -22.89 30.31
N ASN A 298 -8.62 -21.89 30.55
CA ASN A 298 -9.45 -21.30 29.50
C ASN A 298 -8.68 -20.18 28.80
N PHE A 299 -8.70 -20.16 27.48
CA PHE A 299 -8.10 -19.11 26.67
C PHE A 299 -9.06 -18.66 25.55
N PRO A 300 -10.12 -17.89 25.87
CA PRO A 300 -11.17 -17.51 24.92
C PRO A 300 -10.67 -16.71 23.71
N ALA A 301 -9.44 -16.22 23.75
CA ALA A 301 -8.83 -15.48 22.64
C ALA A 301 -8.59 -16.36 21.40
N THR A 302 -8.52 -17.68 21.55
CA THR A 302 -8.36 -18.65 20.46
C THR A 302 -9.38 -18.48 19.34
N LYS A 303 -10.64 -18.14 19.69
CA LYS A 303 -11.73 -17.93 18.71
C LYS A 303 -11.46 -16.84 17.69
N TYR A 304 -10.52 -15.93 17.98
CA TYR A 304 -10.13 -14.85 17.07
C TYR A 304 -8.87 -15.18 16.25
N ALA A 305 -8.10 -16.18 16.64
CA ALA A 305 -6.75 -16.41 16.15
C ALA A 305 -6.71 -16.64 14.62
N ILE A 306 -7.52 -17.56 14.09
CA ILE A 306 -7.56 -17.88 12.67
C ILE A 306 -7.94 -16.66 11.81
N ALA A 307 -9.03 -15.98 12.13
CA ALA A 307 -9.48 -14.82 11.37
C ALA A 307 -8.44 -13.68 11.43
N THR A 308 -7.86 -13.42 12.62
CA THR A 308 -6.82 -12.42 12.81
C THR A 308 -5.60 -12.71 11.95
N TYR A 309 -5.15 -13.97 11.95
CA TYR A 309 -4.02 -14.44 11.17
C TYR A 309 -4.25 -14.22 9.66
N TYR A 310 -5.38 -14.73 9.13
CA TYR A 310 -5.63 -14.64 7.68
C TYR A 310 -5.80 -13.20 7.18
N PHE A 311 -6.45 -12.33 7.93
CA PHE A 311 -6.56 -10.93 7.52
C PHE A 311 -5.21 -10.19 7.53
N ILE A 312 -4.36 -10.43 8.54
CA ILE A 312 -3.03 -9.83 8.58
C ILE A 312 -2.15 -10.41 7.47
N ALA A 313 -2.08 -11.75 7.39
CA ALA A 313 -1.19 -12.42 6.45
C ALA A 313 -1.53 -12.14 4.99
N THR A 314 -2.82 -12.13 4.61
CA THR A 314 -3.22 -11.84 3.23
C THR A 314 -3.01 -10.37 2.87
N ALA A 315 -3.26 -9.44 3.79
CA ALA A 315 -2.99 -8.01 3.58
C ALA A 315 -1.50 -7.76 3.34
N GLU A 316 -0.63 -8.34 4.18
CA GLU A 316 0.83 -8.22 4.01
C GLU A 316 1.33 -8.93 2.74
N ALA A 317 0.75 -10.09 2.39
CA ALA A 317 1.04 -10.79 1.15
C ALA A 317 0.75 -9.94 -0.08
N ALA A 318 -0.39 -9.24 -0.12
CA ALA A 318 -0.75 -8.40 -1.25
C ALA A 318 0.33 -7.32 -1.49
N GLY A 319 0.80 -6.64 -0.43
CA GLY A 319 1.88 -5.67 -0.52
C GLY A 319 3.25 -6.29 -0.84
N ASN A 320 3.59 -7.44 -0.22
CA ASN A 320 4.88 -8.09 -0.44
C ASN A 320 5.03 -8.66 -1.87
N LEU A 321 3.95 -9.17 -2.47
CA LEU A 321 3.99 -9.77 -3.80
C LEU A 321 3.74 -8.78 -4.94
N GLU A 322 3.48 -7.52 -4.65
CA GLU A 322 3.34 -6.45 -5.64
C GLU A 322 4.60 -6.30 -6.51
N ARG A 323 5.78 -6.49 -5.91
CA ARG A 323 7.09 -6.37 -6.56
C ARG A 323 7.35 -7.36 -7.70
N TYR A 324 6.58 -8.44 -7.80
CA TYR A 324 6.73 -9.47 -8.83
C TYR A 324 5.85 -9.11 -10.04
N ASP A 325 6.40 -8.27 -10.90
CA ASP A 325 5.73 -7.63 -12.03
C ASP A 325 6.14 -8.17 -13.40
N GLY A 326 7.11 -9.12 -13.42
CA GLY A 326 7.69 -9.64 -14.66
C GLY A 326 8.67 -8.68 -15.35
N VAL A 327 9.03 -7.55 -14.72
CA VAL A 327 9.96 -6.56 -15.28
C VAL A 327 11.36 -6.73 -14.70
N LYS A 328 11.48 -6.75 -13.36
CA LYS A 328 12.78 -6.69 -12.69
C LYS A 328 13.52 -8.03 -12.67
N TYR A 329 12.80 -9.12 -12.45
CA TYR A 329 13.35 -10.48 -12.34
C TYR A 329 12.24 -11.52 -12.41
N GLY A 330 12.61 -12.79 -12.64
CA GLY A 330 11.68 -13.91 -12.71
C GLY A 330 11.01 -14.08 -14.06
N PHE A 331 9.86 -14.74 -14.07
CA PHE A 331 9.10 -15.05 -15.26
C PHE A 331 8.45 -13.82 -15.89
N ARG A 332 8.60 -13.69 -17.21
CA ARG A 332 7.90 -12.73 -18.04
C ARG A 332 7.14 -13.44 -19.14
N SER A 333 5.86 -13.14 -19.32
CA SER A 333 5.05 -13.68 -20.41
C SER A 333 5.50 -13.11 -21.76
N ASP A 334 5.57 -13.97 -22.78
CA ASP A 334 5.87 -13.55 -24.16
C ASP A 334 4.61 -13.04 -24.92
N LYS A 335 3.43 -13.25 -24.35
CA LYS A 335 2.13 -12.81 -24.91
C LYS A 335 1.82 -11.38 -24.45
N GLN A 336 2.43 -10.39 -25.13
CA GLN A 336 2.28 -8.99 -24.71
C GLN A 336 2.38 -8.04 -25.90
N GLN A 337 1.48 -7.07 -25.96
CA GLN A 337 1.54 -5.95 -26.91
C GLN A 337 1.95 -4.64 -26.23
N ASN A 338 1.74 -4.55 -24.90
CA ASN A 338 2.07 -3.37 -24.09
C ASN A 338 2.43 -3.78 -22.65
N TYR A 339 2.83 -2.80 -21.84
CA TYR A 339 3.25 -3.01 -20.45
C TYR A 339 2.13 -3.61 -19.56
N GLU A 340 0.91 -3.13 -19.71
CA GLU A 340 -0.21 -3.59 -18.89
C GLU A 340 -0.54 -5.06 -19.16
N GLU A 341 -0.59 -5.46 -20.42
CA GLU A 341 -0.77 -6.86 -20.81
C GLU A 341 0.38 -7.74 -20.34
N MET A 342 1.62 -7.25 -20.41
CA MET A 342 2.79 -7.95 -19.90
C MET A 342 2.67 -8.20 -18.40
N LEU A 343 2.32 -7.17 -17.62
CA LEU A 343 2.12 -7.26 -16.17
C LEU A 343 1.01 -8.27 -15.84
N LEU A 344 -0.17 -8.10 -16.45
CA LEU A 344 -1.34 -8.97 -16.20
C LEU A 344 -1.05 -10.42 -16.58
N SER A 345 -0.48 -10.67 -17.77
CA SER A 345 -0.16 -12.03 -18.22
C SER A 345 0.94 -12.67 -17.39
N SER A 346 2.01 -11.94 -17.07
CA SER A 346 3.10 -12.47 -16.24
C SER A 346 2.60 -12.89 -14.85
N ARG A 347 1.78 -12.08 -14.20
CA ARG A 347 1.18 -12.42 -12.91
C ARG A 347 0.12 -13.52 -13.01
N SER A 348 -0.68 -13.55 -14.07
CA SER A 348 -1.72 -14.55 -14.28
C SER A 348 -1.15 -15.94 -14.52
N TYR A 349 -0.06 -16.05 -15.28
CA TYR A 349 0.59 -17.33 -15.58
C TYR A 349 1.67 -17.70 -14.55
N GLY A 350 2.31 -16.71 -13.95
CA GLY A 350 3.39 -16.89 -12.98
C GLY A 350 2.91 -17.32 -11.60
N PHE A 351 1.79 -16.79 -11.11
CA PHE A 351 1.22 -17.15 -9.80
C PHE A 351 0.19 -18.28 -9.91
N GLY A 352 0.24 -19.21 -8.95
CA GLY A 352 -0.73 -20.26 -8.76
C GLY A 352 -2.08 -19.74 -8.19
N LYS A 353 -3.05 -20.64 -8.15
CA LYS A 353 -4.44 -20.32 -7.76
C LYS A 353 -4.54 -19.78 -6.32
N GLU A 354 -3.87 -20.44 -5.35
CA GLU A 354 -3.97 -20.04 -3.93
C GLU A 354 -3.30 -18.67 -3.68
N VAL A 355 -2.15 -18.41 -4.29
CA VAL A 355 -1.46 -17.11 -4.19
C VAL A 355 -2.33 -15.99 -4.76
N LYS A 356 -2.92 -16.18 -5.94
CA LYS A 356 -3.85 -15.21 -6.53
C LYS A 356 -5.05 -14.93 -5.63
N LYS A 357 -5.64 -15.97 -5.04
CA LYS A 357 -6.76 -15.84 -4.10
C LYS A 357 -6.35 -14.99 -2.89
N ARG A 358 -5.17 -15.25 -2.29
CA ARG A 358 -4.69 -14.47 -1.14
C ARG A 358 -4.33 -13.03 -1.49
N ILE A 359 -3.76 -12.76 -2.66
CA ILE A 359 -3.53 -11.40 -3.16
C ILE A 359 -4.87 -10.65 -3.30
N MET A 360 -5.88 -11.28 -3.92
CA MET A 360 -7.20 -10.67 -4.07
C MET A 360 -7.88 -10.38 -2.73
N LEU A 361 -7.82 -11.33 -1.80
CA LEU A 361 -8.35 -11.14 -0.44
C LEU A 361 -7.60 -10.04 0.31
N GLY A 362 -6.28 -9.98 0.18
CA GLY A 362 -5.46 -8.94 0.78
C GLY A 362 -5.78 -7.54 0.23
N ASN A 363 -5.93 -7.40 -1.08
CA ASN A 363 -6.36 -6.14 -1.69
C ASN A 363 -7.75 -5.71 -1.22
N PHE A 364 -8.69 -6.66 -1.08
CA PHE A 364 -10.01 -6.38 -0.51
C PHE A 364 -9.89 -5.86 0.93
N VAL A 365 -9.12 -6.55 1.77
CA VAL A 365 -8.91 -6.16 3.19
C VAL A 365 -8.25 -4.78 3.32
N LEU A 366 -7.37 -4.40 2.39
CA LEU A 366 -6.66 -3.12 2.37
C LEU A 366 -7.44 -2.00 1.66
N SER A 367 -8.54 -2.31 0.97
CA SER A 367 -9.30 -1.31 0.22
C SER A 367 -10.01 -0.31 1.13
N SER A 368 -10.31 0.88 0.59
CA SER A 368 -11.03 1.94 1.29
C SER A 368 -12.38 1.44 1.84
N GLY A 369 -12.68 1.78 3.08
CA GLY A 369 -13.89 1.30 3.80
C GLY A 369 -13.75 -0.06 4.48
N TYR A 370 -12.82 -0.93 4.04
CA TYR A 370 -12.60 -2.26 4.65
C TYR A 370 -11.33 -2.34 5.49
N TYR A 371 -10.37 -1.45 5.28
CA TYR A 371 -9.12 -1.39 6.02
C TYR A 371 -9.33 -1.32 7.54
N ASP A 372 -10.17 -0.41 8.00
CA ASP A 372 -10.47 -0.24 9.44
C ASP A 372 -11.30 -1.41 10.01
N ALA A 373 -12.23 -1.93 9.21
CA ALA A 373 -13.12 -3.01 9.63
C ALA A 373 -12.40 -4.36 9.78
N TYR A 374 -11.39 -4.63 8.95
CA TYR A 374 -10.70 -5.92 8.90
C TYR A 374 -9.24 -5.81 9.34
N TYR A 375 -8.39 -5.09 8.61
CA TYR A 375 -6.95 -5.06 8.89
C TYR A 375 -6.64 -4.43 10.25
N ARG A 376 -7.11 -3.22 10.47
CA ARG A 376 -6.88 -2.51 11.73
C ARG A 376 -7.51 -3.21 12.94
N LYS A 377 -8.69 -3.78 12.76
CA LYS A 377 -9.35 -4.59 13.80
C LYS A 377 -8.52 -5.84 14.12
N SER A 378 -7.97 -6.51 13.11
CA SER A 378 -7.10 -7.68 13.30
C SER A 378 -5.79 -7.32 14.00
N GLN A 379 -5.20 -6.16 13.74
CA GLN A 379 -4.03 -5.69 14.48
C GLN A 379 -4.34 -5.46 15.97
N LYS A 380 -5.53 -4.90 16.27
CA LYS A 380 -6.00 -4.76 17.68
C LYS A 380 -6.25 -6.11 18.34
N LEU A 381 -6.83 -7.06 17.61
CA LEU A 381 -7.04 -8.43 18.09
C LEU A 381 -5.71 -9.17 18.32
N ARG A 382 -4.72 -8.96 17.45
CA ARG A 382 -3.36 -9.47 17.67
C ARG A 382 -2.77 -8.95 18.99
N THR A 383 -2.87 -7.65 19.23
CA THR A 383 -2.41 -7.03 20.50
C THR A 383 -3.16 -7.60 21.71
N TYR A 384 -4.47 -7.85 21.57
CA TYR A 384 -5.27 -8.50 22.61
C TYR A 384 -4.77 -9.94 22.88
N ILE A 385 -4.56 -10.75 21.85
CA ILE A 385 -4.03 -12.11 21.95
C ILE A 385 -2.66 -12.11 22.65
N MET A 386 -1.76 -11.20 22.26
CA MET A 386 -0.43 -11.06 22.89
C MET A 386 -0.56 -10.80 24.38
N LYS A 387 -1.38 -9.84 24.79
CA LYS A 387 -1.60 -9.50 26.21
C LYS A 387 -2.24 -10.63 27.02
N GLU A 388 -3.16 -11.38 26.44
CA GLU A 388 -3.74 -12.55 27.10
C GLU A 388 -2.71 -13.68 27.25
N MET A 389 -1.83 -13.86 26.26
CA MET A 389 -0.73 -14.83 26.35
C MET A 389 0.29 -14.43 27.42
N GLU A 390 0.63 -13.13 27.52
CA GLU A 390 1.50 -12.60 28.59
C GLU A 390 0.94 -12.96 29.99
N LYS A 391 -0.36 -12.78 30.24
CA LYS A 391 -1.02 -13.16 31.50
C LYS A 391 -0.93 -14.66 31.79
N VAL A 392 -0.97 -15.51 30.77
CA VAL A 392 -0.74 -16.95 30.95
C VAL A 392 0.69 -17.20 31.42
N PHE A 393 1.65 -16.55 30.75
CA PHE A 393 3.07 -16.70 31.09
C PHE A 393 3.51 -16.02 32.39
N GLU A 394 2.66 -15.18 33.03
CA GLU A 394 2.88 -14.72 34.40
C GLU A 394 2.73 -15.87 35.41
N LYS A 395 1.92 -16.89 35.12
CA LYS A 395 1.55 -17.98 36.02
C LYS A 395 2.17 -19.32 35.63
N TYR A 396 2.43 -19.54 34.35
CA TYR A 396 2.92 -20.78 33.76
C TYR A 396 4.27 -20.58 33.10
N ASP A 397 5.14 -21.57 33.17
CA ASP A 397 6.43 -21.56 32.49
C ASP A 397 6.27 -21.85 31.00
N LEU A 398 5.42 -22.81 30.65
CA LEU A 398 5.21 -23.34 29.33
C LEU A 398 3.71 -23.53 29.04
N VAL A 399 3.37 -23.59 27.76
CA VAL A 399 2.05 -23.99 27.26
C VAL A 399 2.22 -25.16 26.30
N ILE A 400 1.35 -26.19 26.39
CA ILE A 400 1.35 -27.31 25.46
C ILE A 400 0.03 -27.43 24.70
N ALA A 401 0.09 -28.00 23.49
CA ALA A 401 -1.07 -28.28 22.66
C ALA A 401 -0.77 -29.47 21.73
N PRO A 402 -1.80 -30.16 21.18
CA PRO A 402 -1.59 -30.95 19.99
C PRO A 402 -1.05 -30.04 18.89
N THR A 403 -0.05 -30.47 18.11
CA THR A 403 0.46 -29.63 16.99
C THR A 403 -0.59 -29.44 15.91
N THR A 404 -1.36 -30.46 15.63
CA THR A 404 -2.43 -30.49 14.63
C THR A 404 -3.69 -31.14 15.18
N PRO A 405 -4.89 -30.79 14.69
CA PRO A 405 -6.14 -31.44 15.14
C PRO A 405 -6.38 -32.80 14.52
N ASP A 406 -5.70 -33.16 13.42
CA ASP A 406 -5.82 -34.42 12.72
C ASP A 406 -4.43 -34.91 12.24
N ILE A 407 -4.34 -36.15 11.74
CA ILE A 407 -3.17 -36.70 11.06
C ILE A 407 -2.99 -36.06 9.67
N ALA A 408 -1.88 -36.33 8.99
CA ALA A 408 -1.64 -35.84 7.61
C ALA A 408 -2.79 -36.26 6.67
N PHE A 409 -3.27 -35.28 5.87
CA PHE A 409 -4.38 -35.46 4.92
C PHE A 409 -3.94 -36.28 3.71
N LYS A 410 -4.91 -36.93 3.03
CA LYS A 410 -4.67 -37.41 1.67
C LYS A 410 -4.66 -36.24 0.68
N PHE A 411 -3.95 -36.45 -0.44
CA PHE A 411 -3.94 -35.46 -1.51
C PHE A 411 -5.36 -35.12 -1.99
N GLY A 412 -5.65 -33.83 -2.18
CA GLY A 412 -6.92 -33.33 -2.65
C GLY A 412 -8.02 -33.19 -1.59
N GLU A 413 -7.83 -33.68 -0.37
CA GLU A 413 -8.84 -33.50 0.71
C GLU A 413 -9.05 -32.04 1.06
N GLY A 414 -7.98 -31.20 1.01
CA GLY A 414 -8.06 -29.77 1.27
C GLY A 414 -8.87 -28.98 0.23
N ASP A 415 -8.95 -29.45 -1.00
CA ASP A 415 -9.76 -28.84 -2.06
C ASP A 415 -11.26 -29.06 -1.87
N SER A 416 -11.64 -30.20 -1.28
CA SER A 416 -13.03 -30.58 -1.02
C SER A 416 -13.63 -29.86 0.21
N ASP A 417 -12.80 -29.51 1.20
CA ASP A 417 -13.21 -28.76 2.39
C ASP A 417 -12.16 -27.72 2.79
N PRO A 418 -12.23 -26.50 2.21
CA PRO A 418 -11.30 -25.44 2.55
C PRO A 418 -11.33 -25.00 4.03
N MET A 419 -12.47 -25.18 4.72
CA MET A 419 -12.57 -24.84 6.15
C MET A 419 -11.77 -25.82 7.01
N LYS A 420 -11.76 -27.10 6.67
CA LYS A 420 -10.94 -28.12 7.37
C LYS A 420 -9.45 -27.75 7.25
N LEU A 421 -9.03 -27.32 6.08
CA LEU A 421 -7.64 -26.90 5.86
C LEU A 421 -7.27 -25.67 6.71
N TYR A 422 -8.13 -24.64 6.76
CA TYR A 422 -7.89 -23.45 7.59
C TYR A 422 -7.92 -23.77 9.09
N LEU A 423 -8.78 -24.67 9.52
CA LEU A 423 -8.86 -25.09 10.92
C LEU A 423 -7.66 -25.95 11.34
N SER A 424 -6.92 -26.56 10.40
CA SER A 424 -5.70 -27.31 10.72
C SER A 424 -4.60 -26.44 11.35
N ASP A 425 -4.65 -25.14 11.14
CA ASP A 425 -3.67 -24.17 11.67
C ASP A 425 -4.09 -23.57 13.04
N ILE A 426 -5.26 -23.97 13.58
CA ILE A 426 -5.83 -23.34 14.78
C ILE A 426 -4.92 -23.40 16.02
N THR A 427 -4.15 -24.47 16.14
CA THR A 427 -3.23 -24.71 17.26
C THR A 427 -1.88 -24.03 17.06
N THR A 428 -1.51 -23.71 15.81
CA THR A 428 -0.17 -23.19 15.48
C THR A 428 -0.11 -21.68 15.33
N VAL A 429 -1.15 -21.04 14.76
CA VAL A 429 -1.15 -19.57 14.45
C VAL A 429 -1.01 -18.71 15.72
N LEU A 430 -1.37 -19.24 16.87
CA LEU A 430 -1.32 -18.48 18.12
C LEU A 430 0.12 -18.05 18.47
N ALA A 431 1.11 -18.94 18.29
CA ALA A 431 2.53 -18.62 18.51
C ALA A 431 3.06 -17.55 17.53
N ASN A 432 2.55 -17.51 16.31
CA ASN A 432 2.94 -16.48 15.33
C ASN A 432 2.34 -15.12 15.70
N LEU A 433 1.05 -15.08 16.03
CA LEU A 433 0.37 -13.85 16.45
C LEU A 433 0.97 -13.26 17.72
N ALA A 434 1.34 -14.11 18.67
CA ALA A 434 1.97 -13.70 19.93
C ALA A 434 3.47 -13.41 19.78
N GLY A 435 4.12 -13.87 18.71
CA GLY A 435 5.57 -13.71 18.49
C GLY A 435 6.44 -14.61 19.38
N THR A 436 5.84 -15.59 20.09
CA THR A 436 6.51 -16.48 21.04
C THR A 436 7.22 -17.64 20.35
N PRO A 437 8.28 -18.23 20.94
CA PRO A 437 8.87 -19.44 20.44
C PRO A 437 7.92 -20.62 20.59
N ALA A 438 7.96 -21.56 19.65
CA ALA A 438 7.23 -22.82 19.76
C ALA A 438 7.94 -23.91 18.95
N LEU A 439 7.84 -25.14 19.42
CA LEU A 439 8.37 -26.31 18.71
C LEU A 439 7.33 -27.42 18.66
N SER A 440 7.48 -28.29 17.67
CA SER A 440 6.77 -29.57 17.61
C SER A 440 7.77 -30.69 17.83
N VAL A 441 7.45 -31.60 18.75
CA VAL A 441 8.21 -32.82 19.01
C VAL A 441 7.30 -34.03 18.85
N PRO A 442 7.75 -35.15 18.22
CA PRO A 442 6.94 -36.35 18.06
C PRO A 442 6.44 -36.88 19.40
N CYS A 443 5.16 -37.28 19.48
CA CYS A 443 4.56 -37.85 20.69
C CYS A 443 3.90 -39.22 20.47
N GLY A 444 4.04 -39.81 19.28
CA GLY A 444 3.53 -41.15 18.97
C GLY A 444 3.03 -41.28 17.54
N MET A 445 2.26 -42.35 17.31
CA MET A 445 1.65 -42.68 16.01
C MET A 445 0.14 -42.84 16.19
N VAL A 446 -0.61 -42.44 15.17
CA VAL A 446 -2.05 -42.70 15.01
C VAL A 446 -2.28 -43.14 13.56
N ASP A 447 -2.90 -44.31 13.32
CA ASP A 447 -3.11 -44.87 12.00
C ASP A 447 -1.83 -44.92 11.14
N GLU A 448 -0.74 -45.41 11.70
CA GLU A 448 0.61 -45.46 11.08
C GLU A 448 1.19 -44.07 10.70
N MET A 449 0.55 -42.97 11.09
CA MET A 449 1.04 -41.60 10.85
C MET A 449 1.57 -41.00 12.15
N PRO A 450 2.71 -40.25 12.07
CA PRO A 450 3.24 -39.57 13.25
C PRO A 450 2.36 -38.40 13.66
N VAL A 451 2.37 -38.12 14.96
CA VAL A 451 1.69 -37.00 15.58
C VAL A 451 2.62 -36.26 16.53
N GLY A 452 2.42 -34.97 16.70
CA GLY A 452 3.31 -34.08 17.43
C GLY A 452 2.66 -33.39 18.63
N LEU A 453 3.45 -33.25 19.71
CA LEU A 453 3.18 -32.34 20.81
C LEU A 453 3.81 -31.00 20.54
N GLN A 454 3.04 -29.94 20.59
CA GLN A 454 3.54 -28.57 20.49
C GLN A 454 3.82 -27.98 21.88
N ILE A 455 4.96 -27.32 22.03
CA ILE A 455 5.38 -26.63 23.27
C ILE A 455 5.65 -25.18 22.95
N PHE A 456 4.99 -24.28 23.68
CA PHE A 456 5.17 -22.81 23.57
C PHE A 456 5.96 -22.33 24.79
N GLY A 457 6.82 -21.34 24.59
CA GLY A 457 7.58 -20.64 25.63
C GLY A 457 7.27 -19.16 25.70
N LYS A 458 7.78 -18.51 26.71
CA LYS A 458 7.85 -17.04 26.76
C LYS A 458 8.72 -16.51 25.62
N PRO A 459 8.54 -15.27 25.17
CA PRO A 459 9.50 -14.67 24.24
C PRO A 459 10.94 -14.83 24.77
N LEU A 460 11.84 -15.31 23.90
CA LEU A 460 13.26 -15.57 24.18
C LEU A 460 13.52 -16.73 25.15
N ASP A 461 12.56 -17.63 25.37
CA ASP A 461 12.74 -18.85 26.19
C ASP A 461 12.87 -20.12 25.31
N GLU A 462 13.65 -20.05 24.25
CA GLU A 462 14.00 -21.21 23.41
C GLU A 462 14.66 -22.31 24.22
N ALA A 463 15.50 -21.94 25.18
CA ALA A 463 16.15 -22.90 26.09
C ALA A 463 15.15 -23.69 26.91
N GLY A 464 14.12 -23.05 27.45
CA GLY A 464 13.05 -23.67 28.23
C GLY A 464 12.23 -24.66 27.41
N ILE A 465 11.79 -24.30 26.22
CA ILE A 465 11.01 -25.22 25.36
C ILE A 465 11.84 -26.37 24.83
N LEU A 466 13.11 -26.12 24.45
CA LEU A 466 14.03 -27.17 24.00
C LEU A 466 14.35 -28.16 25.10
N ASN A 467 14.62 -27.68 26.34
CA ASN A 467 14.85 -28.57 27.47
C ASN A 467 13.63 -29.45 27.79
N ALA A 468 12.42 -28.84 27.83
CA ALA A 468 11.19 -29.61 28.09
C ALA A 468 10.94 -30.65 27.01
N ALA A 469 11.15 -30.29 25.72
CA ALA A 469 11.03 -31.21 24.62
C ALA A 469 12.05 -32.35 24.67
N TYR A 470 13.32 -32.03 25.04
CA TYR A 470 14.37 -33.03 25.20
C TYR A 470 14.05 -34.05 26.32
N GLN A 471 13.63 -33.56 27.50
CA GLN A 471 13.20 -34.43 28.59
C GLN A 471 12.01 -35.31 28.18
N PHE A 472 11.07 -34.79 27.44
CA PHE A 472 9.91 -35.50 26.92
C PHE A 472 10.34 -36.58 25.90
N GLU A 473 11.19 -36.20 24.91
CA GLU A 473 11.76 -37.12 23.90
C GLU A 473 12.52 -38.29 24.56
N GLN A 474 13.39 -37.98 25.54
CA GLN A 474 14.16 -39.01 26.26
C GLN A 474 13.27 -39.95 27.12
N ALA A 475 12.14 -39.45 27.60
CA ALA A 475 11.18 -40.28 28.34
C ALA A 475 10.40 -41.24 27.44
N LEU A 476 10.06 -40.83 26.22
CA LEU A 476 9.29 -41.64 25.28
C LEU A 476 10.16 -42.63 24.51
N LYS A 477 11.40 -42.25 24.14
CA LYS A 477 12.34 -43.05 23.34
C LYS A 477 11.72 -43.65 22.07
N LEU A 478 10.95 -42.81 21.34
CA LEU A 478 10.27 -43.24 20.13
C LEU A 478 11.27 -43.43 18.99
N ASP A 479 11.16 -44.53 18.26
CA ASP A 479 11.83 -44.77 16.99
C ASP A 479 10.80 -44.54 15.87
N LEU A 480 10.73 -43.35 15.35
CA LEU A 480 9.78 -42.93 14.32
C LEU A 480 10.53 -42.78 12.97
N SER A 481 11.14 -43.87 12.48
CA SER A 481 11.70 -43.86 11.14
C SER A 481 10.68 -44.41 10.13
N PRO A 482 10.44 -43.72 9.02
CA PRO A 482 9.55 -44.23 7.98
C PRO A 482 10.13 -45.49 7.34
N ASP A 483 9.30 -46.47 7.00
CA ASP A 483 9.69 -47.60 6.20
C ASP A 483 9.73 -47.20 4.71
N LEU A 484 10.89 -46.72 4.24
CA LEU A 484 11.07 -46.26 2.86
C LEU A 484 10.98 -47.40 1.82
N SER A 485 10.97 -48.70 2.22
CA SER A 485 10.77 -49.80 1.28
C SER A 485 9.38 -49.77 0.66
N LYS A 486 8.38 -49.25 1.36
CA LYS A 486 7.01 -49.03 0.88
C LYS A 486 6.93 -48.05 -0.30
N LEU A 487 7.95 -47.23 -0.51
CA LEU A 487 8.03 -46.27 -1.62
C LEU A 487 8.39 -46.91 -2.95
N ALA A 488 8.98 -48.14 -2.95
CA ALA A 488 9.39 -48.81 -4.17
C ALA A 488 8.21 -49.21 -5.08
N ASP A 489 7.04 -49.45 -4.49
CA ASP A 489 5.82 -49.86 -5.20
C ASP A 489 4.93 -48.68 -5.65
N VAL A 490 5.28 -47.46 -5.29
CA VAL A 490 4.52 -46.27 -5.67
C VAL A 490 4.77 -46.00 -7.16
N LYS A 491 3.75 -46.27 -8.01
CA LYS A 491 3.78 -45.78 -9.38
C LYS A 491 3.85 -44.25 -9.35
N THR A 492 5.03 -43.72 -9.65
CA THR A 492 5.11 -42.29 -10.00
C THR A 492 4.19 -42.12 -11.21
N GLU A 493 3.20 -41.23 -11.08
CA GLU A 493 2.50 -40.71 -12.25
C GLU A 493 3.60 -40.35 -13.22
N ALA A 494 3.63 -41.01 -14.40
CA ALA A 494 4.52 -40.63 -15.46
C ALA A 494 4.40 -39.11 -15.55
N LYS A 495 5.53 -38.42 -15.53
CA LYS A 495 5.59 -36.99 -15.78
C LYS A 495 4.51 -36.68 -16.78
N THR A 496 3.42 -36.07 -16.38
CA THR A 496 2.59 -35.35 -17.28
C THR A 496 3.48 -34.21 -17.78
N GLU A 497 4.36 -34.63 -18.70
CA GLU A 497 4.88 -33.74 -19.71
C GLU A 497 3.65 -33.21 -20.41
N ASN A 498 3.40 -31.96 -20.11
CA ASN A 498 2.70 -31.07 -21.01
C ASN A 498 1.26 -31.39 -21.37
N ALA A 499 0.34 -30.95 -20.60
CA ALA A 499 -0.62 -30.06 -21.21
C ALA A 499 0.12 -28.74 -21.40
N GLU A 500 0.55 -28.48 -22.66
CA GLU A 500 1.07 -27.21 -23.15
C GLU A 500 2.29 -26.64 -22.40
N ARG A 501 3.46 -27.31 -22.49
CA ARG A 501 4.69 -26.59 -22.73
C ARG A 501 4.63 -25.98 -24.14
N GLU A 502 3.96 -24.84 -24.29
CA GLU A 502 4.53 -23.85 -25.19
C GLU A 502 5.95 -23.62 -24.66
N THR A 503 6.92 -24.03 -25.46
CA THR A 503 8.32 -23.72 -25.24
C THR A 503 8.44 -22.21 -25.21
N VAL A 504 8.30 -21.62 -24.01
CA VAL A 504 8.75 -20.28 -23.74
C VAL A 504 10.26 -20.38 -23.97
N LYS A 505 10.72 -19.96 -25.13
CA LYS A 505 12.14 -19.75 -25.36
C LYS A 505 12.59 -18.87 -24.23
N ARG A 506 13.45 -19.41 -23.35
CA ARG A 506 14.12 -18.65 -22.31
C ARG A 506 14.76 -17.45 -22.99
N ALA A 507 14.21 -16.28 -22.74
CA ALA A 507 14.94 -15.04 -22.91
C ALA A 507 16.00 -15.01 -21.79
N SER A 508 17.04 -15.81 -21.93
CA SER A 508 18.30 -15.55 -21.25
C SER A 508 18.96 -14.34 -21.92
N THR A 509 18.31 -13.22 -21.86
CA THR A 509 18.98 -11.97 -22.12
C THR A 509 19.82 -11.69 -20.89
N VAL A 510 21.02 -12.28 -20.87
CA VAL A 510 22.11 -11.74 -20.05
C VAL A 510 22.31 -10.33 -20.62
N TYR A 511 21.72 -9.34 -19.97
CA TYR A 511 21.97 -7.96 -20.32
C TYR A 511 23.46 -7.72 -20.07
N THR A 512 24.22 -7.48 -21.14
CA THR A 512 25.63 -7.14 -21.00
C THR A 512 25.73 -5.82 -20.23
N LYS A 513 26.85 -5.60 -19.55
CA LYS A 513 27.10 -4.31 -18.87
C LYS A 513 26.90 -3.14 -19.83
N GLU A 514 27.27 -3.32 -21.10
CA GLU A 514 27.13 -2.34 -22.19
C GLU A 514 25.63 -2.07 -22.50
N PHE A 515 24.79 -3.09 -22.49
CA PHE A 515 23.34 -2.93 -22.69
C PHE A 515 22.68 -2.19 -21.52
N ILE A 516 23.03 -2.56 -20.28
CA ILE A 516 22.54 -1.86 -19.07
C ILE A 516 23.04 -0.42 -19.08
N GLN A 517 24.32 -0.19 -19.48
CA GLN A 517 24.87 1.16 -19.59
C GLN A 517 24.16 1.96 -20.69
N SER A 518 23.87 1.35 -21.84
CA SER A 518 23.13 2.04 -22.93
C SER A 518 21.71 2.44 -22.53
N ILE A 519 21.03 1.59 -21.71
CA ILE A 519 19.72 1.94 -21.13
C ILE A 519 19.87 3.08 -20.13
N SER A 520 20.86 2.99 -19.25
CA SER A 520 21.15 4.03 -18.25
C SER A 520 21.52 5.36 -18.93
N ASP A 521 22.36 5.34 -19.94
CA ASP A 521 22.70 6.52 -20.74
C ASP A 521 21.49 7.05 -21.51
N GLY A 522 20.62 6.17 -22.00
CA GLY A 522 19.35 6.53 -22.60
C GLY A 522 18.42 7.24 -21.63
N TYR A 523 18.33 6.82 -20.36
CA TYR A 523 17.57 7.49 -19.32
C TYR A 523 18.19 8.81 -18.90
N MET A 524 19.49 8.86 -18.69
CA MET A 524 20.20 10.06 -18.23
C MET A 524 20.25 11.17 -19.27
N ASN A 525 20.31 10.81 -20.58
CA ASN A 525 20.38 11.75 -21.69
C ASN A 525 19.03 11.96 -22.40
N ARG A 526 17.97 11.33 -21.94
CA ARG A 526 16.65 11.49 -22.53
C ARG A 526 16.13 12.89 -22.25
N LYS A 527 16.27 13.78 -23.22
CA LYS A 527 15.39 14.95 -23.30
C LYS A 527 13.97 14.40 -23.43
N VAL A 528 13.07 14.81 -22.55
CA VAL A 528 11.64 14.59 -22.72
C VAL A 528 11.21 15.52 -23.86
N GLU A 529 11.56 15.14 -25.07
CA GLU A 529 11.01 15.76 -26.26
C GLU A 529 9.62 15.14 -26.44
N ASP A 530 8.60 15.99 -26.48
CA ASP A 530 7.28 15.63 -26.93
C ASP A 530 7.43 15.35 -28.45
N ASN A 531 7.71 14.10 -28.80
CA ASN A 531 8.01 13.70 -30.19
C ASN A 531 6.79 13.80 -31.11
N ARG A 532 5.67 14.35 -30.64
CA ARG A 532 4.47 14.60 -31.40
C ARG A 532 4.36 16.09 -31.76
N THR A 533 3.98 16.37 -32.99
CA THR A 533 3.61 17.72 -33.39
C THR A 533 2.27 18.13 -32.77
N LEU A 534 2.19 19.35 -32.26
CA LEU A 534 0.97 19.92 -31.69
C LEU A 534 0.24 20.83 -32.68
N CYS A 535 -1.09 20.99 -32.48
CA CYS A 535 -1.92 21.85 -33.36
C CYS A 535 -1.38 23.26 -33.52
N ARG A 536 -0.83 23.87 -32.43
CA ARG A 536 -0.25 25.22 -32.51
C ARG A 536 0.98 25.35 -33.41
N GLU A 537 1.65 24.25 -33.74
CA GLU A 537 2.91 24.24 -34.52
C GLU A 537 2.69 24.05 -36.02
N LEU A 538 1.46 23.67 -36.42
CA LEU A 538 1.16 23.26 -37.78
C LEU A 538 1.35 24.38 -38.82
N GLU A 539 1.13 25.62 -38.43
CA GLU A 539 1.25 26.78 -39.34
C GLU A 539 2.69 26.91 -39.86
N ALA A 540 3.70 26.68 -39.03
CA ALA A 540 5.11 26.68 -39.40
C ALA A 540 5.55 25.40 -40.17
N LEU A 541 4.68 24.38 -40.23
CA LEU A 541 5.00 23.08 -40.77
C LEU A 541 4.26 22.75 -42.08
N VAL A 542 3.64 23.76 -42.70
CA VAL A 542 2.96 23.58 -44.00
C VAL A 542 3.92 23.01 -45.04
N GLY A 543 3.49 21.96 -45.75
CA GLY A 543 4.27 21.21 -46.73
C GLY A 543 5.09 20.05 -46.15
N LYS A 544 5.27 20.00 -44.84
CA LYS A 544 6.02 18.91 -44.14
C LYS A 544 5.10 17.78 -43.72
N LYS A 545 5.69 16.60 -43.48
CA LYS A 545 5.01 15.46 -42.83
C LYS A 545 5.20 15.54 -41.34
N VAL A 546 4.14 15.24 -40.58
CA VAL A 546 4.11 15.31 -39.12
C VAL A 546 3.47 14.07 -38.53
N THR A 547 3.85 13.75 -37.29
CA THR A 547 3.16 12.78 -36.45
C THR A 547 2.41 13.54 -35.37
N MET A 548 1.11 13.32 -35.27
CA MET A 548 0.25 13.91 -34.25
C MET A 548 -0.49 12.84 -33.47
N SER A 549 -0.74 13.10 -32.18
CA SER A 549 -1.62 12.27 -31.38
C SER A 549 -2.65 13.13 -30.66
N GLY A 550 -3.90 12.71 -30.70
CA GLY A 550 -5.00 13.46 -30.13
C GLY A 550 -6.30 12.68 -30.10
N CYS A 551 -7.36 13.39 -29.71
CA CYS A 551 -8.72 12.84 -29.65
C CYS A 551 -9.51 13.26 -30.90
N ILE A 552 -10.24 12.32 -31.50
CA ILE A 552 -11.17 12.62 -32.58
C ILE A 552 -12.40 13.29 -32.00
N TYR A 553 -12.49 14.60 -32.13
CA TYR A 553 -13.53 15.43 -31.55
C TYR A 553 -14.85 15.40 -32.32
N LYS A 554 -14.76 15.40 -33.65
CA LYS A 554 -15.90 15.41 -34.57
C LYS A 554 -15.56 14.64 -35.85
N ILE A 555 -16.55 14.02 -36.46
CA ILE A 555 -16.45 13.30 -37.72
C ILE A 555 -17.52 13.86 -38.67
N ASN A 556 -17.11 14.19 -39.89
CA ASN A 556 -18.02 14.57 -40.98
C ASN A 556 -17.64 13.75 -42.23
N SER A 557 -18.64 13.25 -42.94
CA SER A 557 -18.49 12.46 -44.16
C SER A 557 -19.02 13.23 -45.38
N LEU A 558 -18.26 13.32 -46.45
CA LEU A 558 -18.68 13.98 -47.66
C LEU A 558 -18.09 13.30 -48.91
N GLY A 559 -18.95 12.70 -49.75
CA GLY A 559 -18.54 12.18 -51.05
C GLY A 559 -17.46 11.10 -51.04
N GLY A 560 -17.39 10.27 -49.98
CA GLY A 560 -16.39 9.20 -49.85
C GLY A 560 -15.07 9.64 -49.23
N ILE A 561 -15.01 10.89 -48.77
CA ILE A 561 -13.91 11.45 -47.98
C ILE A 561 -14.40 11.64 -46.55
N GLU A 562 -13.56 11.27 -45.56
CA GLU A 562 -13.83 11.48 -44.14
C GLU A 562 -13.02 12.66 -43.63
N PHE A 563 -13.70 13.59 -42.95
CA PHE A 563 -13.10 14.75 -42.31
C PHE A 563 -13.19 14.57 -40.80
N TYR A 564 -12.04 14.30 -40.15
CA TYR A 564 -11.98 14.16 -38.71
C TYR A 564 -11.40 15.44 -38.11
N THR A 565 -12.02 15.93 -37.03
CA THR A 565 -11.40 16.98 -36.22
C THR A 565 -10.57 16.30 -35.14
N LEU A 566 -9.26 16.44 -35.21
CA LEU A 566 -8.35 16.03 -34.16
C LEU A 566 -8.15 17.19 -33.18
N ARG A 567 -8.23 16.90 -31.89
CA ARG A 567 -7.96 17.84 -30.82
C ARG A 567 -6.80 17.34 -29.94
N ASP A 568 -5.85 18.23 -29.69
CA ASP A 568 -4.82 18.08 -28.69
C ASP A 568 -4.96 19.13 -27.57
N ARG A 569 -3.94 19.26 -26.69
CA ARG A 569 -3.93 20.25 -25.58
C ARG A 569 -3.81 21.71 -26.05
N THR A 570 -3.44 21.96 -27.29
CA THR A 570 -3.15 23.30 -27.84
C THR A 570 -4.17 23.82 -28.85
N GLY A 571 -5.04 22.94 -29.35
CA GLY A 571 -6.05 23.32 -30.34
C GLY A 571 -6.66 22.16 -31.09
N MET A 572 -7.22 22.48 -32.23
CA MET A 572 -7.86 21.54 -33.17
C MET A 572 -7.29 21.69 -34.57
N THR A 573 -7.33 20.62 -35.34
CA THR A 573 -7.00 20.60 -36.77
C THR A 573 -7.89 19.62 -37.51
N GLN A 574 -8.04 19.83 -38.84
CA GLN A 574 -8.76 18.93 -39.69
C GLN A 574 -7.83 17.84 -40.22
N LEU A 575 -8.28 16.60 -40.14
CA LEU A 575 -7.69 15.44 -40.79
C LEU A 575 -8.54 15.09 -42.01
N VAL A 576 -7.89 14.82 -43.14
CA VAL A 576 -8.53 14.33 -44.35
C VAL A 576 -8.13 12.89 -44.61
N LEU A 577 -9.11 11.99 -44.63
CA LEU A 577 -8.93 10.56 -44.85
C LEU A 577 -9.60 10.18 -46.17
N GLU A 578 -8.83 9.56 -47.07
CA GLU A 578 -9.25 9.14 -48.41
C GLU A 578 -8.99 7.63 -48.60
N GLY A 579 -9.64 7.04 -49.61
CA GLY A 579 -9.43 5.65 -49.97
C GLY A 579 -9.78 4.64 -48.88
N ASP A 580 -8.85 3.72 -48.58
CA ASP A 580 -9.06 2.69 -47.56
C ASP A 580 -9.08 3.26 -46.13
N LEU A 581 -8.40 4.38 -45.89
CA LEU A 581 -8.44 5.06 -44.58
C LEU A 581 -9.83 5.64 -44.30
N ALA A 582 -10.57 6.09 -45.29
CA ALA A 582 -11.94 6.58 -45.14
C ALA A 582 -12.95 5.47 -44.77
N ARG A 583 -12.58 4.19 -44.97
CA ARG A 583 -13.41 3.03 -44.59
C ARG A 583 -13.21 2.64 -43.10
N THR A 584 -12.21 3.19 -42.44
CA THR A 584 -11.92 2.88 -41.03
C THR A 584 -12.99 3.50 -40.12
N LYS A 585 -13.85 2.68 -39.56
CA LYS A 585 -14.88 3.16 -38.61
C LYS A 585 -14.27 3.45 -37.25
N ILE A 586 -14.21 4.72 -36.89
CA ILE A 586 -13.74 5.19 -35.60
C ILE A 586 -14.87 5.96 -34.94
N SER A 587 -15.11 5.70 -33.64
CA SER A 587 -16.09 6.49 -32.88
C SER A 587 -15.50 7.86 -32.49
N PRO A 588 -16.31 8.93 -32.46
CA PRO A 588 -15.90 10.19 -31.83
C PRO A 588 -15.38 9.95 -30.41
N MET A 589 -14.45 10.77 -29.96
CA MET A 589 -13.73 10.65 -28.68
C MET A 589 -12.69 9.52 -28.61
N SER A 590 -12.50 8.71 -29.66
CA SER A 590 -11.34 7.82 -29.76
C SER A 590 -10.05 8.61 -29.81
N THR A 591 -9.00 8.10 -29.15
CA THR A 591 -7.65 8.68 -29.23
C THR A 591 -6.87 7.99 -30.35
N VAL A 592 -6.19 8.78 -31.15
CA VAL A 592 -5.46 8.29 -32.33
C VAL A 592 -4.07 8.90 -32.42
N GLU A 593 -3.19 8.19 -33.11
CA GLU A 593 -1.96 8.72 -33.66
C GLU A 593 -2.09 8.77 -35.20
N VAL A 594 -1.78 9.89 -35.80
CA VAL A 594 -1.83 10.10 -37.25
C VAL A 594 -0.48 10.55 -37.76
N TYR A 595 -0.10 10.03 -38.91
CA TYR A 595 1.03 10.50 -39.71
C TYR A 595 0.51 11.00 -41.03
N GLY A 596 0.88 12.22 -41.42
CA GLY A 596 0.37 12.82 -42.62
C GLY A 596 1.06 14.15 -43.02
N LYS A 597 0.68 14.70 -44.18
CA LYS A 597 1.24 15.93 -44.70
C LYS A 597 0.36 17.12 -44.32
N VAL A 598 0.96 18.18 -43.78
CA VAL A 598 0.29 19.46 -43.52
C VAL A 598 0.08 20.23 -44.83
N THR A 599 -1.16 20.61 -45.11
CA THR A 599 -1.53 21.35 -46.34
C THR A 599 -2.36 22.58 -46.02
N LYS A 600 -2.22 23.62 -46.84
CA LYS A 600 -3.14 24.78 -46.81
C LYS A 600 -4.46 24.41 -47.47
N GLU A 601 -5.58 24.72 -46.82
CA GLU A 601 -6.92 24.56 -47.33
C GLU A 601 -7.83 25.66 -46.80
N GLU A 602 -8.22 26.61 -47.61
CA GLU A 602 -9.00 27.79 -47.18
C GLU A 602 -10.37 27.45 -46.60
N ARG A 603 -10.92 26.27 -46.92
CA ARG A 603 -12.20 25.79 -46.39
C ARG A 603 -12.05 25.14 -44.99
N SER A 604 -10.82 24.87 -44.54
CA SER A 604 -10.59 24.34 -43.23
C SER A 604 -10.87 25.39 -42.16
N PRO A 605 -11.75 25.13 -41.18
CA PRO A 605 -12.07 26.08 -40.13
C PRO A 605 -10.92 26.30 -39.14
N TYR A 606 -9.85 25.51 -39.23
CA TYR A 606 -8.71 25.51 -38.31
C TYR A 606 -7.50 26.21 -38.96
N LYS A 607 -7.47 27.51 -38.91
CA LYS A 607 -6.38 28.36 -39.49
C LYS A 607 -6.05 28.08 -40.95
N ASN A 608 -7.03 27.67 -41.72
CA ASN A 608 -6.86 27.31 -43.15
C ASN A 608 -5.83 26.18 -43.36
N ILE A 609 -5.73 25.23 -42.41
CA ILE A 609 -4.79 24.10 -42.43
C ILE A 609 -5.54 22.80 -42.27
N GLU A 610 -5.10 21.78 -42.97
CA GLU A 610 -5.54 20.42 -42.83
C GLU A 610 -4.35 19.44 -42.92
N ILE A 611 -4.55 18.22 -42.43
CA ILE A 611 -3.57 17.15 -42.56
C ILE A 611 -4.14 16.06 -43.45
N LYS A 612 -3.47 15.84 -44.60
CA LYS A 612 -3.72 14.67 -45.46
C LYS A 612 -3.09 13.44 -44.80
N VAL A 613 -3.95 12.58 -44.28
CA VAL A 613 -3.53 11.41 -43.48
C VAL A 613 -2.99 10.30 -44.39
N GLU A 614 -1.80 9.82 -44.10
CA GLU A 614 -1.16 8.68 -44.78
C GLU A 614 -1.25 7.41 -43.91
N LYS A 615 -1.23 7.55 -42.57
CA LYS A 615 -1.38 6.45 -41.60
C LYS A 615 -2.18 6.92 -40.39
N LEU A 616 -3.08 6.04 -39.91
CA LEU A 616 -3.85 6.28 -38.72
C LEU A 616 -3.80 5.03 -37.85
N THR A 617 -3.48 5.21 -36.55
CA THR A 617 -3.46 4.16 -35.54
C THR A 617 -4.39 4.56 -34.42
N VAL A 618 -5.32 3.70 -34.03
CA VAL A 618 -6.20 3.91 -32.86
C VAL A 618 -5.42 3.52 -31.63
N LEU A 619 -5.18 4.50 -30.73
CA LEU A 619 -4.52 4.29 -29.45
C LEU A 619 -5.50 3.85 -28.35
N GLY A 620 -6.73 4.36 -28.41
CA GLY A 620 -7.81 4.00 -27.50
C GLY A 620 -9.16 4.22 -28.16
N ALA A 621 -9.90 3.17 -28.38
CA ALA A 621 -11.23 3.23 -28.99
C ALA A 621 -12.28 3.71 -27.98
N ALA A 622 -13.11 4.68 -28.37
CA ALA A 622 -14.27 5.11 -27.61
C ALA A 622 -15.46 4.16 -27.87
N ALA A 623 -16.37 4.07 -26.91
CA ALA A 623 -17.64 3.37 -27.08
C ALA A 623 -18.41 3.96 -28.28
N PRO A 624 -19.13 3.14 -29.05
CA PRO A 624 -19.91 3.62 -30.21
C PRO A 624 -20.99 4.61 -29.80
N GLU A 625 -21.61 4.42 -28.65
CA GLU A 625 -22.65 5.28 -28.10
C GLU A 625 -22.14 5.99 -26.86
N LEU A 626 -22.19 7.32 -26.88
CA LEU A 626 -21.87 8.18 -25.73
C LEU A 626 -23.16 8.72 -25.11
N PRO A 627 -23.17 9.02 -23.81
CA PRO A 627 -24.35 9.58 -23.12
C PRO A 627 -24.90 10.85 -23.78
N PHE A 628 -24.04 11.63 -24.43
CA PHE A 628 -24.40 12.82 -25.21
C PHE A 628 -23.31 13.21 -26.21
N GLN A 629 -23.65 14.01 -27.18
CA GLN A 629 -22.71 14.49 -28.19
C GLN A 629 -21.83 15.62 -27.63
N ILE A 630 -20.51 15.37 -27.50
CA ILE A 630 -19.54 16.28 -26.88
C ILE A 630 -19.29 17.54 -27.72
N SER A 631 -19.28 17.42 -29.03
CA SER A 631 -19.03 18.52 -29.97
C SER A 631 -20.26 19.42 -30.23
N GLY A 632 -21.36 19.14 -29.52
CA GLY A 632 -22.59 19.94 -29.60
C GLY A 632 -22.61 21.05 -28.56
N ASP A 633 -23.69 21.84 -28.60
CA ASP A 633 -24.01 22.85 -27.60
C ASP A 633 -24.53 22.17 -26.34
N LEU A 634 -23.67 22.07 -25.32
CA LEU A 634 -23.99 21.45 -24.04
C LEU A 634 -24.87 22.31 -23.13
N SER A 635 -25.08 23.61 -23.47
CA SER A 635 -26.02 24.47 -22.71
C SER A 635 -27.46 24.00 -22.78
N LYS A 636 -27.79 23.15 -23.74
CA LYS A 636 -29.10 22.47 -23.90
C LYS A 636 -29.31 21.29 -22.96
N LEU A 637 -28.27 20.81 -22.34
CA LEU A 637 -28.36 19.74 -21.34
C LEU A 637 -28.58 20.33 -19.94
N ASN A 638 -29.29 19.56 -19.09
CA ASN A 638 -29.40 19.96 -17.69
C ASN A 638 -28.05 19.79 -16.96
N LEU A 639 -27.80 20.65 -15.99
CA LEU A 639 -26.54 20.64 -15.24
C LEU A 639 -26.25 19.30 -14.54
N PRO A 640 -27.22 18.58 -13.92
CA PRO A 640 -26.96 17.25 -13.37
C PRO A 640 -26.35 16.28 -14.37
N THR A 641 -26.87 16.18 -15.59
CA THR A 641 -26.32 15.30 -16.64
C THR A 641 -24.88 15.65 -17.00
N ILE A 642 -24.56 16.95 -17.09
CA ILE A 642 -23.19 17.43 -17.36
C ILE A 642 -22.26 17.02 -16.22
N LEU A 643 -22.71 17.10 -14.97
CA LEU A 643 -21.93 16.78 -13.77
C LEU A 643 -21.81 15.28 -13.54
N ASP A 644 -22.84 14.48 -13.80
CA ASP A 644 -22.81 13.00 -13.66
C ASP A 644 -21.83 12.35 -14.64
N HIS A 645 -21.62 13.00 -15.79
CA HIS A 645 -20.65 12.57 -16.81
C HIS A 645 -19.49 13.57 -16.93
N ARG A 646 -18.96 14.05 -15.80
CA ARG A 646 -17.99 15.14 -15.75
C ARG A 646 -16.69 14.80 -16.52
N GLN A 647 -16.20 13.57 -16.44
CA GLN A 647 -15.05 13.07 -17.19
C GLN A 647 -15.27 13.14 -18.73
N LEU A 648 -16.52 13.11 -19.16
CA LEU A 648 -16.89 13.25 -20.57
C LEU A 648 -17.16 14.73 -20.93
N SER A 649 -17.91 15.48 -20.11
CA SER A 649 -18.21 16.88 -20.38
C SER A 649 -16.96 17.77 -20.38
N LEU A 650 -15.93 17.45 -19.60
CA LEU A 650 -14.62 18.11 -19.66
C LEU A 650 -13.87 17.92 -21.01
N ARG A 651 -14.33 17.02 -21.86
CA ARG A 651 -13.84 16.93 -23.25
C ARG A 651 -14.47 17.96 -24.18
N ASN A 652 -15.52 18.67 -23.77
CA ASN A 652 -16.04 19.84 -24.49
C ASN A 652 -15.08 21.02 -24.28
N THR A 653 -14.86 21.83 -25.34
CA THR A 653 -13.86 22.90 -25.31
C THR A 653 -14.25 24.01 -24.35
N GLU A 654 -15.50 24.46 -24.39
CA GLU A 654 -16.01 25.57 -23.57
C GLU A 654 -15.95 25.22 -22.07
N ILE A 655 -16.37 24.01 -21.73
CA ILE A 655 -16.28 23.54 -20.34
C ILE A 655 -14.83 23.40 -19.89
N ALA A 656 -13.93 22.91 -20.75
CA ALA A 656 -12.50 22.79 -20.42
C ALA A 656 -11.84 24.17 -20.23
N ASP A 657 -12.27 25.17 -20.97
CA ASP A 657 -11.73 26.53 -20.91
C ASP A 657 -12.05 27.23 -19.59
N ILE A 658 -13.20 26.92 -18.96
CA ILE A 658 -13.52 27.39 -17.60
C ILE A 658 -12.38 27.02 -16.63
N PHE A 659 -11.90 25.79 -16.68
CA PHE A 659 -10.86 25.30 -15.76
C PHE A 659 -9.44 25.73 -16.17
N ARG A 660 -9.20 26.06 -17.43
CA ARG A 660 -7.95 26.70 -17.86
C ARG A 660 -7.85 28.11 -17.29
N ILE A 661 -8.92 28.89 -17.35
CA ILE A 661 -9.00 30.21 -16.76
C ILE A 661 -8.91 30.12 -15.23
N GLN A 662 -9.59 29.15 -14.61
CA GLN A 662 -9.50 28.94 -13.17
C GLN A 662 -8.07 28.60 -12.71
N ALA A 663 -7.36 27.77 -13.46
CA ALA A 663 -5.96 27.45 -13.21
C ALA A 663 -5.05 28.70 -13.35
N GLU A 664 -5.33 29.57 -14.30
CA GLU A 664 -4.61 30.84 -14.44
C GLU A 664 -4.89 31.79 -13.29
N ILE A 665 -6.12 31.86 -12.79
CA ILE A 665 -6.46 32.64 -11.58
C ILE A 665 -5.59 32.18 -10.40
N ALA A 666 -5.57 30.87 -10.11
CA ALA A 666 -4.82 30.31 -8.99
C ALA A 666 -3.29 30.45 -9.18
N GLY A 667 -2.81 30.26 -10.41
CA GLY A 667 -1.41 30.46 -10.78
C GLY A 667 -0.96 31.91 -10.59
N SER A 668 -1.72 32.88 -11.14
CA SER A 668 -1.44 34.32 -11.03
C SER A 668 -1.53 34.83 -9.61
N PHE A 669 -2.46 34.30 -8.79
CA PHE A 669 -2.54 34.58 -7.36
C PHE A 669 -1.23 34.18 -6.65
N SER A 670 -0.80 32.94 -6.85
CA SER A 670 0.41 32.44 -6.23
C SER A 670 1.67 33.15 -6.73
N GLU A 671 1.75 33.44 -8.01
CA GLU A 671 2.87 34.15 -8.62
C GLU A 671 3.00 35.59 -8.10
N PHE A 672 1.90 36.33 -8.06
CA PHE A 672 1.88 37.69 -7.53
C PHE A 672 2.36 37.75 -6.06
N LEU A 673 1.85 36.84 -5.22
CA LEU A 673 2.21 36.83 -3.81
C LEU A 673 3.68 36.45 -3.59
N ARG A 674 4.21 35.46 -4.33
CA ARG A 674 5.66 35.15 -4.28
C ARG A 674 6.53 36.34 -4.72
N GLN A 675 6.12 37.08 -5.75
CA GLN A 675 6.82 38.30 -6.19
C GLN A 675 6.76 39.43 -5.14
N ASN A 676 5.80 39.38 -4.21
CA ASN A 676 5.65 40.34 -3.09
C ASN A 676 6.10 39.75 -1.76
N GLU A 677 7.02 38.77 -1.78
CA GLU A 677 7.70 38.16 -0.61
C GLU A 677 6.78 37.38 0.35
N PHE A 678 5.64 36.86 -0.14
CA PHE A 678 4.81 35.96 0.64
C PHE A 678 5.32 34.53 0.50
N ILE A 679 5.32 33.80 1.62
CA ILE A 679 5.71 32.40 1.70
C ILE A 679 4.46 31.53 1.56
N GLU A 680 4.48 30.59 0.62
CA GLU A 680 3.40 29.60 0.48
C GLU A 680 3.47 28.57 1.60
N ILE A 681 2.37 28.41 2.33
CA ILE A 681 2.22 27.45 3.42
C ILE A 681 1.25 26.34 3.03
N LYS A 682 1.37 25.19 3.71
CA LYS A 682 0.42 24.10 3.63
C LYS A 682 -0.03 23.74 5.03
N THR A 683 -1.31 23.95 5.32
CA THR A 683 -1.87 23.75 6.66
C THR A 683 -2.70 22.49 6.75
N SER A 684 -2.83 21.93 7.96
CA SER A 684 -3.69 20.79 8.22
C SER A 684 -5.15 21.11 7.97
N LYS A 685 -5.86 20.21 7.30
CA LYS A 685 -7.32 20.33 7.06
C LYS A 685 -8.14 19.52 8.06
N ILE A 686 -7.50 18.85 9.01
CA ILE A 686 -8.12 18.16 10.14
C ILE A 686 -7.66 18.87 11.41
N GLY A 687 -8.60 19.41 12.18
CA GLY A 687 -8.35 20.14 13.41
C GLY A 687 -9.11 19.58 14.61
N ALA A 688 -8.65 19.92 15.81
CA ALA A 688 -9.32 19.52 17.04
C ALA A 688 -10.53 20.39 17.38
N ASN A 689 -10.61 21.61 16.82
CA ASN A 689 -11.67 22.61 17.07
C ASN A 689 -12.13 23.24 15.76
N GLU A 690 -13.31 23.84 15.82
CA GLU A 690 -13.84 24.72 14.78
C GLU A 690 -12.95 25.95 14.59
N THR A 691 -12.78 26.40 13.34
CA THR A 691 -11.88 27.56 13.05
C THR A 691 -12.58 28.92 13.08
N GLU A 692 -13.91 28.98 12.90
CA GLU A 692 -14.61 30.26 12.76
C GLU A 692 -15.74 30.51 13.77
N GLY A 693 -16.16 29.50 14.55
CA GLY A 693 -17.23 29.59 15.54
C GLY A 693 -18.61 29.89 14.93
N GLY A 694 -19.57 29.02 15.15
CA GLY A 694 -20.98 29.24 14.80
C GLY A 694 -21.42 28.85 13.40
N THR A 695 -20.59 28.32 12.55
CA THR A 695 -20.96 27.73 11.25
C THR A 695 -21.00 26.23 11.32
N ASN A 696 -21.84 25.61 10.46
CA ASN A 696 -21.92 24.16 10.38
C ASN A 696 -20.58 23.55 9.94
N VAL A 697 -20.00 22.69 10.76
CA VAL A 697 -18.74 21.99 10.51
C VAL A 697 -18.98 20.54 10.17
N PHE A 698 -18.10 19.95 9.37
CA PHE A 698 -18.04 18.50 9.22
C PHE A 698 -17.24 17.91 10.38
N GLU A 699 -17.94 17.24 11.27
CA GLU A 699 -17.32 16.44 12.32
C GLU A 699 -16.91 15.08 11.72
N ILE A 700 -15.69 14.68 11.95
CA ILE A 700 -15.13 13.39 11.51
C ILE A 700 -14.64 12.59 12.71
N LYS A 701 -14.74 11.28 12.60
CA LYS A 701 -14.13 10.38 13.59
C LYS A 701 -12.63 10.28 13.37
N TYR A 702 -11.84 10.82 14.28
CA TYR A 702 -10.38 10.77 14.23
C TYR A 702 -9.85 9.85 15.33
N PHE A 703 -9.59 8.58 15.00
CA PHE A 703 -9.26 7.53 15.97
C PHE A 703 -10.31 7.42 17.08
N ASP A 704 -9.95 7.69 18.34
CA ASP A 704 -10.81 7.56 19.51
C ASP A 704 -11.47 8.89 19.91
N ARG A 705 -11.32 9.95 19.11
CA ARG A 705 -11.85 11.29 19.35
C ARG A 705 -12.49 11.89 18.12
N SER A 706 -13.31 12.93 18.31
CA SER A 706 -13.82 13.75 17.22
C SER A 706 -12.75 14.73 16.73
N ALA A 707 -12.79 15.04 15.44
CA ALA A 707 -12.05 16.11 14.80
C ALA A 707 -12.96 16.81 13.79
N PHE A 708 -12.56 17.94 13.28
CA PHE A 708 -13.33 18.76 12.37
C PHE A 708 -12.54 19.04 11.09
N LEU A 709 -13.23 19.08 9.95
CA LEU A 709 -12.64 19.56 8.71
C LEU A 709 -12.54 21.10 8.75
N ALA A 710 -11.40 21.61 8.30
CA ALA A 710 -11.08 23.03 8.36
C ALA A 710 -12.00 23.87 7.48
N GLN A 711 -12.64 24.88 8.04
CA GLN A 711 -13.48 25.85 7.35
C GLN A 711 -12.65 26.94 6.64
N SER A 712 -11.44 27.19 7.15
CA SER A 712 -10.42 28.10 6.58
C SER A 712 -9.06 27.79 7.22
N PRO A 713 -7.94 28.24 6.66
CA PRO A 713 -6.62 28.17 7.31
C PRO A 713 -6.39 29.28 8.35
N GLN A 714 -7.43 29.96 8.83
CA GLN A 714 -7.35 31.22 9.56
C GLN A 714 -6.42 31.17 10.77
N PHE A 715 -6.53 30.19 11.63
CA PHE A 715 -5.67 30.11 12.81
C PHE A 715 -4.21 29.90 12.46
N TYR A 716 -3.95 29.05 11.47
CA TYR A 716 -2.59 28.76 11.05
C TYR A 716 -1.92 29.97 10.40
N LYS A 717 -2.59 30.66 9.47
CA LYS A 717 -2.01 31.81 8.79
C LYS A 717 -1.73 32.98 9.78
N GLN A 718 -2.59 33.19 10.77
CA GLN A 718 -2.34 34.18 11.82
C GLN A 718 -1.17 33.79 12.72
N MET A 719 -1.11 32.54 13.22
CA MET A 719 0.01 32.06 14.02
C MET A 719 1.35 32.19 13.30
N LEU A 720 1.39 31.90 11.99
CA LEU A 720 2.61 31.94 11.19
C LEU A 720 3.09 33.37 10.90
N VAL A 721 2.19 34.36 10.79
CA VAL A 721 2.56 35.79 10.67
C VAL A 721 3.28 36.29 11.92
N GLY A 722 2.97 35.73 13.09
CA GLY A 722 3.70 36.03 14.34
C GLY A 722 5.09 35.41 14.43
N THR A 723 5.55 34.72 13.39
CA THR A 723 6.88 34.12 13.28
C THR A 723 7.76 34.93 12.34
N SER A 724 8.94 34.41 11.99
CA SER A 724 9.85 35.04 11.01
C SER A 724 9.31 35.03 9.55
N PHE A 725 8.14 34.49 9.29
CA PHE A 725 7.57 34.49 7.94
C PHE A 725 6.91 35.83 7.57
N GLU A 726 6.29 36.48 8.51
CA GLU A 726 5.63 37.80 8.39
C GLU A 726 4.51 37.87 7.31
N ARG A 727 4.67 37.22 6.18
CA ARG A 727 3.72 37.17 5.03
C ARG A 727 3.55 35.75 4.55
N VAL A 728 2.34 35.26 4.62
CA VAL A 728 2.03 33.88 4.23
C VAL A 728 0.80 33.80 3.31
N PHE A 729 0.76 32.80 2.45
CA PHE A 729 -0.43 32.51 1.67
C PHE A 729 -0.64 31.01 1.50
N GLU A 730 -1.88 30.61 1.26
CA GLU A 730 -2.26 29.24 0.97
C GLU A 730 -3.29 29.19 -0.16
N VAL A 731 -3.12 28.24 -1.08
CA VAL A 731 -4.15 27.77 -2.01
C VAL A 731 -4.50 26.36 -1.59
N GLY A 732 -5.72 26.14 -1.11
CA GLY A 732 -6.11 24.84 -0.59
C GLY A 732 -7.62 24.65 -0.37
N PRO A 733 -8.06 23.39 -0.20
CA PRO A 733 -9.46 23.08 0.04
C PRO A 733 -9.90 23.52 1.44
N VAL A 734 -11.17 23.96 1.52
CA VAL A 734 -11.88 24.26 2.76
C VAL A 734 -13.27 23.65 2.73
N PHE A 735 -13.84 23.41 3.91
CA PHE A 735 -15.04 22.58 4.07
C PHE A 735 -16.10 23.33 4.91
N ARG A 736 -17.32 23.43 4.40
CA ARG A 736 -18.45 24.04 5.11
C ARG A 736 -19.66 23.13 5.05
N ALA A 737 -20.14 22.66 6.19
CA ALA A 737 -21.31 21.77 6.28
C ALA A 737 -22.65 22.53 6.14
N GLU A 738 -22.73 23.47 5.19
CA GLU A 738 -23.92 24.27 4.97
C GLU A 738 -25.03 23.42 4.36
N LYS A 739 -26.23 23.50 4.96
CA LYS A 739 -27.41 22.75 4.53
C LYS A 739 -28.17 23.45 3.39
N HIS A 740 -27.63 24.49 2.81
CA HIS A 740 -28.26 25.28 1.76
C HIS A 740 -27.89 24.74 0.38
N ASN A 741 -28.87 24.36 -0.41
CA ASN A 741 -28.68 23.95 -1.81
C ASN A 741 -29.00 25.12 -2.76
N THR A 742 -28.09 26.11 -2.79
CA THR A 742 -28.25 27.29 -3.67
C THR A 742 -27.21 27.26 -4.81
N VAL A 743 -27.38 28.13 -5.78
CA VAL A 743 -26.49 28.26 -6.96
C VAL A 743 -25.09 28.81 -6.62
N ARG A 744 -24.85 29.27 -5.37
CA ARG A 744 -23.60 29.91 -4.93
C ARG A 744 -22.92 29.26 -3.73
N HIS A 745 -23.41 28.09 -3.26
CA HIS A 745 -22.86 27.37 -2.12
C HIS A 745 -22.36 25.98 -2.53
N LEU A 746 -21.22 25.63 -1.97
CA LEU A 746 -20.57 24.31 -2.05
C LEU A 746 -20.14 23.89 -0.64
N ASN A 747 -20.08 22.59 -0.38
CA ASN A 747 -19.58 22.06 0.90
C ASN A 747 -18.05 21.89 0.91
N GLU A 748 -17.42 21.83 -0.25
CA GLU A 748 -15.97 21.82 -0.46
C GLU A 748 -15.63 22.76 -1.61
N TYR A 749 -14.71 23.69 -1.39
CA TYR A 749 -14.23 24.63 -2.40
C TYR A 749 -12.79 25.03 -2.14
N THR A 750 -12.13 25.66 -3.13
CA THR A 750 -10.75 26.12 -3.03
C THR A 750 -10.71 27.56 -2.51
N SER A 751 -10.05 27.77 -1.36
CA SER A 751 -9.79 29.08 -0.81
C SER A 751 -8.40 29.57 -1.21
N LEU A 752 -8.34 30.83 -1.63
CA LEU A 752 -7.14 31.59 -1.92
C LEU A 752 -6.92 32.57 -0.75
N ASP A 753 -6.05 32.21 0.16
CA ASP A 753 -5.84 32.89 1.43
C ASP A 753 -4.48 33.58 1.49
N PHE A 754 -4.43 34.80 2.04
CA PHE A 754 -3.17 35.33 2.52
C PHE A 754 -3.33 36.06 3.85
N GLU A 755 -2.22 36.26 4.59
CA GLU A 755 -2.14 37.02 5.82
C GLU A 755 -0.76 37.73 5.87
N MET A 756 -0.74 38.98 6.35
CA MET A 756 0.49 39.79 6.44
C MET A 756 0.55 40.56 7.75
N GLY A 757 1.75 40.63 8.31
CA GLY A 757 2.07 41.37 9.52
C GLY A 757 2.52 42.82 9.29
N TYR A 758 2.66 43.57 10.39
CA TYR A 758 3.15 44.94 10.46
C TYR A 758 2.33 45.94 9.62
N ILE A 759 1.00 45.71 9.52
CA ILE A 759 0.07 46.59 8.85
C ILE A 759 -0.36 47.76 9.76
N LYS A 760 -0.79 48.86 9.15
CA LYS A 760 -1.39 50.01 9.85
C LYS A 760 -2.87 49.77 10.12
N ASP A 761 -3.59 49.40 9.08
CA ASP A 761 -5.02 49.10 9.11
C ASP A 761 -5.42 48.15 7.96
N GLU A 762 -6.73 47.94 7.77
CA GLU A 762 -7.30 47.12 6.73
C GLU A 762 -7.02 47.60 5.31
N GLN A 763 -6.66 48.88 5.13
CA GLN A 763 -6.38 49.43 3.80
C GLN A 763 -5.10 48.88 3.21
N ASP A 764 -4.10 48.51 4.02
CA ASP A 764 -2.88 47.86 3.55
C ASP A 764 -3.18 46.49 2.91
N VAL A 765 -4.16 45.74 3.46
CA VAL A 765 -4.61 44.45 2.89
C VAL A 765 -5.39 44.70 1.59
N ILE A 766 -6.28 45.66 1.56
CA ILE A 766 -7.05 46.07 0.35
C ILE A 766 -6.12 46.47 -0.79
N ASP A 767 -5.08 47.25 -0.52
CA ASP A 767 -4.12 47.71 -1.54
C ASP A 767 -3.32 46.56 -2.15
N VAL A 768 -2.95 45.54 -1.38
CA VAL A 768 -2.31 44.31 -1.87
C VAL A 768 -3.30 43.54 -2.75
N GLN A 769 -4.55 43.35 -2.29
CA GLN A 769 -5.59 42.64 -3.06
C GLN A 769 -5.94 43.37 -4.36
N GLU A 770 -6.09 44.68 -4.36
CA GLU A 770 -6.42 45.43 -5.56
C GLU A 770 -5.36 45.24 -6.65
N ARG A 771 -4.06 45.32 -6.28
CA ARG A 771 -2.96 45.07 -7.23
C ARG A 771 -2.98 43.62 -7.72
N MET A 772 -3.27 42.69 -6.84
CA MET A 772 -3.35 41.25 -7.15
C MET A 772 -4.51 40.96 -8.14
N ILE A 773 -5.69 41.52 -7.90
CA ILE A 773 -6.84 41.33 -8.82
C ILE A 773 -6.50 41.90 -10.21
N LYS A 774 -5.91 43.11 -10.28
CA LYS A 774 -5.46 43.71 -11.56
C LYS A 774 -4.45 42.81 -12.28
N TYR A 775 -3.51 42.23 -11.55
CA TYR A 775 -2.52 41.32 -12.08
C TYR A 775 -3.16 40.01 -12.63
N ILE A 776 -4.10 39.41 -11.90
CA ILE A 776 -4.84 38.22 -12.32
C ILE A 776 -5.62 38.52 -13.62
N LEU A 777 -6.41 39.61 -13.64
CA LEU A 777 -7.22 39.98 -14.80
C LEU A 777 -6.36 40.29 -16.02
N LYS A 778 -5.21 40.94 -15.83
CA LYS A 778 -4.25 41.20 -16.92
C LYS A 778 -3.71 39.89 -17.51
N ASN A 779 -3.26 38.95 -16.68
CA ASN A 779 -2.73 37.67 -17.15
C ASN A 779 -3.79 36.88 -17.92
N ILE A 780 -5.05 36.88 -17.44
CA ILE A 780 -6.16 36.23 -18.14
C ILE A 780 -6.40 36.91 -19.50
N LYS A 781 -6.43 38.24 -19.55
CA LYS A 781 -6.62 39.00 -20.80
C LYS A 781 -5.51 38.70 -21.78
N ASP A 782 -4.26 38.68 -21.34
CA ASP A 782 -3.09 38.46 -22.18
C ASP A 782 -3.00 37.04 -22.77
N LYS A 783 -3.42 36.03 -21.96
CA LYS A 783 -3.27 34.62 -22.35
C LYS A 783 -4.53 33.99 -22.96
N TYR A 784 -5.72 34.51 -22.64
CA TYR A 784 -7.01 33.88 -22.95
C TYR A 784 -8.02 34.86 -23.59
N SER A 785 -7.55 35.89 -24.28
CA SER A 785 -8.44 36.89 -24.98
C SER A 785 -9.39 36.22 -25.98
N ASP A 786 -8.90 35.22 -26.74
CA ASP A 786 -9.71 34.46 -27.68
C ASP A 786 -10.79 33.62 -27.01
N VAL A 787 -10.50 33.08 -25.82
CA VAL A 787 -11.48 32.34 -25.01
C VAL A 787 -12.55 33.27 -24.47
N LEU A 788 -12.16 34.43 -23.92
CA LEU A 788 -13.10 35.42 -23.39
C LEU A 788 -14.02 35.94 -24.49
N GLU A 789 -13.51 36.24 -25.68
CA GLU A 789 -14.29 36.65 -26.82
C GLU A 789 -15.30 35.57 -27.27
N ARG A 790 -14.84 34.30 -27.37
CA ARG A 790 -15.69 33.17 -27.74
C ARG A 790 -16.82 32.92 -26.72
N LEU A 791 -16.54 33.11 -25.43
CA LEU A 791 -17.53 32.97 -24.34
C LEU A 791 -18.40 34.22 -24.15
N GLY A 792 -18.10 35.32 -24.89
CA GLY A 792 -18.85 36.58 -24.79
C GLY A 792 -18.72 37.30 -23.43
N VAL A 793 -17.59 37.12 -22.74
CA VAL A 793 -17.38 37.63 -21.40
C VAL A 793 -16.94 39.09 -21.40
N ASP A 794 -17.69 39.97 -20.74
CA ASP A 794 -17.32 41.38 -20.47
C ASP A 794 -16.44 41.42 -19.20
N MET A 795 -15.12 41.34 -19.37
CA MET A 795 -14.12 41.47 -18.32
C MET A 795 -13.38 42.79 -18.44
N ARG A 796 -13.53 43.65 -17.44
CA ARG A 796 -12.86 44.96 -17.39
C ARG A 796 -11.82 45.00 -16.26
N ILE A 797 -10.64 45.51 -16.56
CA ILE A 797 -9.59 45.76 -15.55
C ILE A 797 -9.86 47.18 -14.99
N PRO A 798 -10.20 47.34 -13.71
CA PRO A 798 -10.52 48.63 -13.13
C PRO A 798 -9.23 49.46 -12.94
N ASP A 799 -9.30 50.78 -13.18
CA ASP A 799 -8.22 51.73 -12.81
C ASP A 799 -8.05 51.82 -11.28
N ALA A 800 -9.17 51.92 -10.58
CA ALA A 800 -9.28 51.83 -9.11
C ALA A 800 -10.57 51.07 -8.73
N ILE A 801 -10.54 50.36 -7.62
CA ILE A 801 -11.74 49.69 -7.08
C ILE A 801 -12.36 50.64 -6.01
N PRO A 802 -13.61 51.10 -6.21
CA PRO A 802 -14.30 51.96 -5.24
C PRO A 802 -14.43 51.29 -3.87
N ARG A 803 -14.30 52.11 -2.81
CA ARG A 803 -14.45 51.70 -1.39
C ARG A 803 -15.59 52.48 -0.77
N ILE A 804 -16.60 51.82 -0.27
CA ILE A 804 -17.76 52.43 0.38
C ILE A 804 -17.97 51.79 1.75
N HIS A 805 -18.42 52.58 2.72
CA HIS A 805 -18.71 52.04 4.05
C HIS A 805 -20.01 51.23 4.02
N PHE A 806 -20.13 50.21 4.85
CA PHE A 806 -21.29 49.35 4.96
C PHE A 806 -22.59 50.13 5.14
N ILE A 807 -22.60 51.20 5.95
CA ILE A 807 -23.75 52.04 6.12
C ILE A 807 -24.21 52.70 4.81
N GLN A 808 -23.25 53.20 4.01
CA GLN A 808 -23.51 53.81 2.71
C GLN A 808 -24.06 52.76 1.71
N ALA A 809 -23.54 51.50 1.78
CA ALA A 809 -24.05 50.41 0.94
C ALA A 809 -25.52 50.09 1.26
N LEU A 810 -25.90 50.09 2.57
CA LEU A 810 -27.29 49.91 2.98
C LEU A 810 -28.18 51.05 2.47
N GLU A 811 -27.75 52.31 2.66
CA GLU A 811 -28.49 53.47 2.18
C GLU A 811 -28.70 53.46 0.66
N ILE A 812 -27.69 53.07 -0.12
CA ILE A 812 -27.81 52.91 -1.59
C ILE A 812 -28.85 51.85 -1.93
N ALA A 813 -28.78 50.68 -1.30
CA ALA A 813 -29.73 49.59 -1.54
C ALA A 813 -31.18 50.00 -1.17
N GLU A 814 -31.37 50.62 -0.03
CA GLU A 814 -32.68 51.09 0.43
C GLU A 814 -33.28 52.15 -0.53
N LYS A 815 -32.47 53.16 -0.91
CA LYS A 815 -32.91 54.22 -1.88
C LYS A 815 -33.29 53.65 -3.24
N LEU A 816 -32.73 52.49 -3.63
CA LEU A 816 -33.03 51.79 -4.86
C LEU A 816 -34.09 50.72 -4.71
N GLY A 817 -34.81 50.70 -3.55
CA GLY A 817 -36.01 49.88 -3.34
C GLY A 817 -35.81 48.47 -2.85
N VAL A 818 -34.60 48.10 -2.40
CA VAL A 818 -34.40 46.80 -1.75
C VAL A 818 -35.01 46.82 -0.36
N LYS A 819 -35.87 45.80 -0.09
CA LYS A 819 -36.57 45.63 1.18
C LYS A 819 -36.00 44.47 1.98
N ASP A 820 -36.33 44.42 3.25
CA ASP A 820 -35.98 43.27 4.15
C ASP A 820 -34.48 43.03 4.32
N MET A 821 -33.67 44.06 4.56
CA MET A 821 -32.25 43.91 4.78
C MET A 821 -31.88 43.61 6.24
N ASP A 822 -32.78 43.67 7.21
CA ASP A 822 -32.62 43.38 8.66
C ASP A 822 -31.22 43.75 9.21
N GLY A 823 -30.73 44.93 8.83
CA GLY A 823 -29.39 45.40 9.19
C GLY A 823 -28.23 44.63 8.54
N ASP A 824 -28.46 43.92 7.43
CA ASP A 824 -27.44 43.27 6.61
C ASP A 824 -27.67 43.52 5.11
N LEU A 825 -26.64 43.34 4.30
CA LEU A 825 -26.76 43.48 2.85
C LEU A 825 -27.24 42.17 2.26
N SER A 826 -28.50 42.10 1.86
CA SER A 826 -29.07 40.93 1.24
C SER A 826 -28.44 40.65 -0.13
N PRO A 827 -28.57 39.41 -0.69
CA PRO A 827 -28.07 39.11 -2.03
C PRO A 827 -28.60 40.05 -3.13
N GLU A 828 -29.80 40.56 -2.98
CA GLU A 828 -30.35 41.56 -3.90
C GLU A 828 -29.76 42.94 -3.63
N GLY A 829 -29.43 43.27 -2.39
CA GLY A 829 -28.68 44.45 -2.00
C GLY A 829 -27.29 44.48 -2.58
N GLU A 830 -26.55 43.36 -2.49
CA GLU A 830 -25.22 43.21 -3.14
C GLU A 830 -25.28 43.50 -4.64
N LYS A 831 -26.22 42.92 -5.37
CA LYS A 831 -26.41 43.18 -6.81
C LYS A 831 -26.75 44.62 -7.10
N THR A 832 -27.62 45.21 -6.30
CA THR A 832 -28.09 46.62 -6.49
C THR A 832 -26.98 47.60 -6.26
N VAL A 833 -26.17 47.40 -5.19
CA VAL A 833 -24.99 48.22 -4.91
C VAL A 833 -23.95 48.07 -6.00
N CYS A 834 -23.61 46.86 -6.44
CA CYS A 834 -22.65 46.65 -7.54
C CYS A 834 -23.09 47.36 -8.83
N ARG A 835 -24.37 47.25 -9.21
CA ARG A 835 -24.92 47.90 -10.40
C ARG A 835 -24.82 49.44 -10.28
N TYR A 836 -25.20 50.00 -9.16
CA TYR A 836 -25.11 51.45 -8.90
C TYR A 836 -23.64 51.94 -9.01
N ILE A 837 -22.67 51.20 -8.43
CA ILE A 837 -21.26 51.55 -8.51
C ILE A 837 -20.74 51.43 -9.92
N GLU A 838 -21.08 50.38 -10.65
CA GLU A 838 -20.68 50.21 -12.07
C GLU A 838 -21.22 51.34 -12.95
N GLU A 839 -22.47 51.74 -12.80
CA GLU A 839 -23.07 52.88 -13.51
C GLU A 839 -22.38 54.22 -13.21
N LYS A 840 -21.89 54.41 -11.98
CA LYS A 840 -21.26 55.64 -11.56
C LYS A 840 -19.77 55.74 -11.85
N THR A 841 -19.05 54.60 -11.79
CA THR A 841 -17.59 54.59 -11.83
C THR A 841 -17.02 53.74 -12.97
N GLY A 842 -17.82 52.94 -13.62
CA GLY A 842 -17.39 51.94 -14.62
C GLY A 842 -16.72 50.69 -14.01
N SER A 843 -16.55 50.61 -12.69
CA SER A 843 -15.93 49.48 -12.03
C SER A 843 -16.95 48.36 -11.74
N GLN A 844 -16.63 47.12 -12.19
CA GLN A 844 -17.40 45.93 -11.89
C GLN A 844 -17.16 45.39 -10.46
N PHE A 845 -16.19 45.96 -9.74
CA PHE A 845 -15.81 45.63 -8.41
C PHE A 845 -16.13 46.77 -7.42
N VAL A 846 -16.44 46.44 -6.17
CA VAL A 846 -16.56 47.39 -5.06
C VAL A 846 -16.18 46.75 -3.74
N TYR A 847 -15.38 47.47 -2.92
CA TYR A 847 -15.14 47.11 -1.54
C TYR A 847 -16.23 47.69 -0.64
N ILE A 848 -16.82 46.85 0.18
CA ILE A 848 -17.69 47.26 1.29
C ILE A 848 -16.84 47.15 2.55
N VAL A 849 -16.59 48.27 3.25
CA VAL A 849 -15.75 48.32 4.45
C VAL A 849 -16.57 48.61 5.69
N GLY A 850 -16.10 48.22 6.87
CA GLY A 850 -16.71 48.60 8.15
C GLY A 850 -17.99 47.84 8.47
N TYR A 851 -17.93 46.50 8.54
CA TYR A 851 -19.09 45.68 8.94
C TYR A 851 -19.33 45.70 10.45
N PRO A 852 -20.59 45.48 10.91
CA PRO A 852 -20.92 45.42 12.34
C PRO A 852 -20.18 44.29 13.08
N VAL A 853 -19.70 44.49 14.31
CA VAL A 853 -19.00 43.51 15.16
C VAL A 853 -19.79 42.22 15.30
N LYS A 854 -21.10 42.29 15.38
CA LYS A 854 -21.97 41.10 15.53
C LYS A 854 -21.89 40.13 14.33
N LYS A 855 -21.56 40.65 13.14
CA LYS A 855 -21.55 39.91 11.86
C LYS A 855 -20.16 39.34 11.54
N ARG A 856 -19.10 39.67 12.30
CA ARG A 856 -17.73 39.26 12.00
C ARG A 856 -17.19 38.26 13.02
N PRO A 857 -16.23 37.39 12.63
CA PRO A 857 -15.61 36.43 13.52
C PRO A 857 -14.90 37.08 14.72
N MET A 858 -14.64 36.28 15.75
CA MET A 858 -14.06 36.74 17.04
C MET A 858 -12.69 37.41 16.93
N TYR A 859 -11.93 37.10 15.87
CA TYR A 859 -10.59 37.65 15.66
C TYR A 859 -10.55 38.98 14.90
N THR A 860 -11.69 39.53 14.49
CA THR A 860 -11.74 40.77 13.69
C THR A 860 -11.56 42.01 14.58
N MET A 861 -10.67 42.94 14.17
CA MET A 861 -10.36 44.15 14.93
C MET A 861 -11.57 45.10 14.96
N PRO A 862 -12.07 45.50 16.14
CA PRO A 862 -13.06 46.58 16.25
C PRO A 862 -12.49 47.91 15.76
N ASP A 863 -13.32 48.73 15.16
CA ASP A 863 -12.91 50.11 14.76
C ASP A 863 -13.18 51.09 15.90
N GLU A 864 -12.10 51.60 16.51
CA GLU A 864 -12.19 52.55 17.59
C GLU A 864 -12.80 53.91 17.15
N ARG A 865 -12.67 54.24 15.87
CA ARG A 865 -13.23 55.47 15.26
C ARG A 865 -14.76 55.39 15.13
N LEU A 866 -15.30 54.21 15.00
CA LEU A 866 -16.75 53.99 14.84
C LEU A 866 -17.20 52.79 15.71
N PRO A 867 -17.50 53.04 17.00
CA PRO A 867 -17.90 51.96 17.91
C PRO A 867 -19.06 51.12 17.39
N GLY A 868 -18.94 49.79 17.50
CA GLY A 868 -19.92 48.84 16.99
C GLY A 868 -19.62 48.29 15.61
N TYR A 869 -18.63 48.82 14.92
CA TYR A 869 -18.13 48.35 13.61
C TYR A 869 -16.71 47.82 13.72
N THR A 870 -16.24 47.18 12.63
CA THR A 870 -14.93 46.51 12.56
C THR A 870 -14.08 47.03 11.41
N ARG A 871 -12.76 46.86 11.50
CA ARG A 871 -11.81 47.10 10.41
C ARG A 871 -11.78 45.90 9.47
N SER A 872 -12.94 45.60 8.88
CA SER A 872 -13.12 44.49 7.93
C SER A 872 -13.69 45.00 6.61
N PHE A 873 -13.54 44.17 5.60
CA PHE A 873 -14.08 44.43 4.28
C PHE A 873 -14.53 43.16 3.58
N ASP A 874 -15.45 43.35 2.61
CA ASP A 874 -15.75 42.32 1.59
C ASP A 874 -15.52 42.97 0.22
N LEU A 875 -15.03 42.14 -0.74
CA LEU A 875 -14.95 42.53 -2.13
C LEU A 875 -16.10 41.87 -2.90
N LEU A 876 -16.95 42.72 -3.46
CA LEU A 876 -18.04 42.29 -4.33
C LEU A 876 -17.60 42.41 -5.80
N TYR A 877 -17.92 41.41 -6.61
CA TYR A 877 -17.72 41.41 -8.06
C TYR A 877 -19.02 40.98 -8.77
N LYS A 878 -19.52 41.87 -9.64
CA LYS A 878 -20.78 41.63 -10.40
C LYS A 878 -21.91 41.09 -9.51
N GLY A 879 -22.12 41.70 -8.31
CA GLY A 879 -23.18 41.36 -7.39
C GLY A 879 -23.01 40.10 -6.57
N LEU A 880 -21.77 39.67 -6.34
CA LEU A 880 -21.45 38.55 -5.45
C LEU A 880 -20.20 38.86 -4.63
N GLU A 881 -20.25 38.56 -3.32
CA GLU A 881 -19.08 38.52 -2.47
C GLU A 881 -18.12 37.42 -2.93
N ILE A 882 -16.89 37.82 -3.31
CA ILE A 882 -15.81 36.89 -3.71
C ILE A 882 -14.70 36.80 -2.66
N THR A 883 -14.58 37.79 -1.78
CA THR A 883 -13.54 37.86 -0.75
C THR A 883 -14.11 38.45 0.53
N SER A 884 -13.65 37.92 1.67
CA SER A 884 -13.83 38.52 2.98
C SER A 884 -12.46 38.72 3.66
N GLY A 885 -12.19 39.86 4.25
CA GLY A 885 -10.89 40.20 4.85
C GLY A 885 -11.00 41.26 5.93
N GLY A 886 -9.84 41.64 6.48
CA GLY A 886 -9.71 42.73 7.44
C GLY A 886 -8.46 42.67 8.31
N GLN A 887 -8.31 43.69 9.16
CA GLN A 887 -7.35 43.72 10.25
C GLN A 887 -7.78 42.78 11.36
N ARG A 888 -6.83 42.12 12.01
CA ARG A 888 -7.09 41.15 13.09
C ARG A 888 -6.73 41.76 14.44
N ILE A 889 -7.42 41.30 15.49
CA ILE A 889 -7.01 41.57 16.85
C ILE A 889 -5.65 40.93 17.07
N HIS A 890 -4.67 41.74 17.54
CA HIS A 890 -3.31 41.25 17.81
C HIS A 890 -2.97 41.25 19.30
N ASP A 891 -3.78 41.93 20.12
CA ASP A 891 -3.66 41.92 21.58
C ASP A 891 -4.30 40.66 22.17
N TYR A 892 -3.58 39.96 23.06
CA TYR A 892 -3.99 38.72 23.67
C TYR A 892 -5.26 38.84 24.52
N GLU A 893 -5.33 39.87 25.39
CA GLU A 893 -6.47 40.05 26.30
C GLU A 893 -7.72 40.51 25.53
N GLN A 894 -7.56 41.37 24.52
CA GLN A 894 -8.63 41.80 23.65
C GLN A 894 -9.21 40.60 22.85
N LEU A 895 -8.34 39.74 22.31
CA LEU A 895 -8.78 38.54 21.58
C LEU A 895 -9.55 37.58 22.48
N LYS A 896 -9.02 37.33 23.68
CA LYS A 896 -9.66 36.47 24.69
C LYS A 896 -11.03 37.00 25.11
N ALA A 897 -11.14 38.31 25.32
CA ALA A 897 -12.41 38.97 25.64
C ALA A 897 -13.41 38.83 24.48
N SER A 898 -12.97 39.01 23.22
CA SER A 898 -13.77 38.84 22.03
C SER A 898 -14.28 37.39 21.87
N MET A 899 -13.43 36.41 22.16
CA MET A 899 -13.83 34.97 22.16
C MET A 899 -14.96 34.73 23.18
N ILE A 900 -14.81 35.20 24.40
CA ILE A 900 -15.83 35.02 25.46
C ILE A 900 -17.14 35.71 25.05
N ALA A 901 -17.08 36.95 24.50
CA ALA A 901 -18.25 37.67 24.01
C ALA A 901 -18.99 36.95 22.89
N LYS A 902 -18.31 36.12 22.12
CA LYS A 902 -18.84 35.23 21.06
C LYS A 902 -19.25 33.85 21.57
N GLY A 903 -19.19 33.57 22.88
CA GLY A 903 -19.57 32.31 23.49
C GLY A 903 -18.56 31.16 23.34
N LEU A 904 -17.31 31.46 22.94
CA LEU A 904 -16.25 30.48 22.81
C LEU A 904 -15.50 30.29 24.12
N ASN A 905 -15.02 29.06 24.38
CA ASN A 905 -14.18 28.77 25.54
C ASN A 905 -12.68 28.95 25.18
N PRO A 906 -11.99 29.98 25.69
CA PRO A 906 -10.58 30.22 25.36
C PRO A 906 -9.63 29.06 25.68
N ALA A 907 -9.96 28.22 26.68
CA ALA A 907 -9.14 27.07 27.04
C ALA A 907 -9.05 26.02 25.92
N ALA A 908 -10.06 25.87 25.10
CA ALA A 908 -10.07 24.98 23.96
C ALA A 908 -9.12 25.42 22.83
N TYR A 909 -8.80 26.71 22.76
CA TYR A 909 -7.99 27.34 21.72
C TYR A 909 -6.59 27.74 22.22
N LYS A 910 -6.11 27.13 23.29
CA LYS A 910 -4.85 27.48 23.94
C LYS A 910 -3.66 27.59 22.97
N PRO A 911 -3.39 26.64 22.05
CA PRO A 911 -2.25 26.78 21.12
C PRO A 911 -2.33 28.01 20.21
N TYR A 912 -3.52 28.38 19.77
CA TYR A 912 -3.77 29.57 18.98
C TYR A 912 -3.55 30.84 19.81
N LEU A 913 -4.11 30.91 21.00
CA LEU A 913 -3.97 32.08 21.91
C LEU A 913 -2.53 32.24 22.40
N ASP A 914 -1.77 31.18 22.61
CA ASP A 914 -0.36 31.25 23.02
C ASP A 914 0.49 32.00 21.99
N ALA A 915 0.18 31.94 20.68
CA ALA A 915 0.88 32.72 19.66
C ALA A 915 0.76 34.23 19.89
N PHE A 916 -0.42 34.70 20.29
CA PHE A 916 -0.65 36.13 20.64
C PHE A 916 0.06 36.51 21.91
N LYS A 917 0.14 35.64 22.88
CA LYS A 917 0.83 35.84 24.14
C LYS A 917 2.34 36.00 23.97
N PHE A 918 2.90 35.43 22.92
CA PHE A 918 4.33 35.53 22.59
C PHE A 918 4.72 36.76 21.76
N GLY A 919 3.80 37.67 21.50
CA GLY A 919 4.02 38.93 20.79
C GLY A 919 3.59 38.85 19.32
N MET A 920 2.31 39.06 19.09
CA MET A 920 1.73 39.10 17.74
C MET A 920 1.79 40.54 17.18
N PRO A 921 2.37 40.77 15.98
CA PRO A 921 2.32 42.07 15.35
C PRO A 921 0.91 42.46 14.89
N PRO A 922 0.59 43.73 14.67
CA PRO A 922 -0.60 44.13 13.93
C PRO A 922 -0.60 43.44 12.58
N HIS A 923 -1.68 42.74 12.28
CA HIS A 923 -1.75 41.89 11.08
C HIS A 923 -3.15 41.85 10.49
N GLY A 924 -3.24 41.44 9.23
CA GLY A 924 -4.50 41.27 8.52
C GLY A 924 -4.33 40.47 7.27
N GLY A 925 -5.44 40.07 6.73
CA GLY A 925 -5.48 39.21 5.54
C GLY A 925 -6.89 38.96 5.05
N LEU A 926 -6.99 38.02 4.13
CA LEU A 926 -8.26 37.70 3.49
C LEU A 926 -8.35 36.22 3.10
N GLY A 927 -9.57 35.80 2.77
CA GLY A 927 -9.86 34.56 2.05
C GLY A 927 -10.74 34.86 0.85
N MET A 928 -10.36 34.38 -0.33
CA MET A 928 -11.08 34.55 -1.59
C MET A 928 -11.48 33.19 -2.16
N GLY A 929 -12.75 33.02 -2.53
CA GLY A 929 -13.25 31.78 -3.15
C GLY A 929 -12.85 31.70 -4.62
N LEU A 930 -12.04 30.71 -5.01
CA LEU A 930 -11.62 30.50 -6.40
C LEU A 930 -12.81 30.26 -7.33
N GLU A 931 -13.76 29.42 -6.92
CA GLU A 931 -14.94 29.09 -7.70
C GLU A 931 -15.89 30.28 -7.85
N ARG A 932 -16.04 31.10 -6.80
CA ARG A 932 -16.85 32.31 -6.84
C ARG A 932 -16.29 33.36 -7.83
N LEU A 933 -14.98 33.59 -7.79
CA LEU A 933 -14.30 34.48 -8.71
C LEU A 933 -14.42 33.96 -10.14
N THR A 934 -14.15 32.67 -10.38
CA THR A 934 -14.30 32.02 -11.70
C THR A 934 -15.72 32.14 -12.23
N MET A 935 -16.71 31.83 -11.39
CA MET A 935 -18.14 31.90 -11.75
C MET A 935 -18.54 33.30 -12.20
N ARG A 936 -18.13 34.33 -11.46
CA ARG A 936 -18.50 35.74 -11.80
C ARG A 936 -17.69 36.28 -12.97
N LEU A 937 -16.42 35.91 -13.10
CA LEU A 937 -15.58 36.30 -14.21
C LEU A 937 -16.16 35.78 -15.55
N LEU A 938 -16.56 34.52 -15.56
CA LEU A 938 -17.09 33.86 -16.77
C LEU A 938 -18.63 33.89 -16.87
N GLU A 939 -19.30 34.65 -16.01
CA GLU A 939 -20.76 34.85 -16.00
C GLU A 939 -21.60 33.55 -15.94
N LEU A 940 -21.03 32.53 -15.26
CA LEU A 940 -21.69 31.23 -15.07
C LEU A 940 -22.90 31.38 -14.13
N ASN A 941 -23.94 30.59 -14.38
CA ASN A 941 -25.18 30.67 -13.62
C ASN A 941 -25.13 29.90 -12.28
N ASN A 942 -24.23 28.92 -12.17
CA ASN A 942 -24.14 28.03 -11.00
C ASN A 942 -22.68 27.75 -10.66
N ILE A 943 -22.32 27.86 -9.38
CA ILE A 943 -20.96 27.64 -8.89
C ILE A 943 -20.42 26.22 -9.18
N ARG A 944 -21.33 25.25 -9.37
CA ARG A 944 -20.96 23.87 -9.75
C ARG A 944 -20.37 23.80 -11.15
N GLU A 945 -20.68 24.76 -12.01
CA GLU A 945 -20.05 24.88 -13.35
C GLU A 945 -18.58 25.25 -13.24
N ALA A 946 -18.21 26.05 -12.24
CA ALA A 946 -16.84 26.45 -11.92
C ALA A 946 -16.09 25.42 -11.03
N THR A 947 -16.63 24.23 -10.83
CA THR A 947 -16.03 23.20 -10.00
C THR A 947 -15.81 21.93 -10.80
N LEU A 948 -14.59 21.35 -10.75
CA LEU A 948 -14.28 20.12 -11.49
C LEU A 948 -15.20 18.97 -11.07
N PHE A 949 -15.23 18.68 -9.77
CA PHE A 949 -16.06 17.65 -9.16
C PHE A 949 -16.75 18.24 -7.91
N PRO A 950 -17.91 18.87 -8.05
CA PRO A 950 -18.54 19.60 -6.95
C PRO A 950 -19.00 18.67 -5.82
N ARG A 951 -18.88 19.16 -4.58
CA ARG A 951 -19.44 18.53 -3.38
C ARG A 951 -20.48 19.46 -2.78
N ASP A 952 -21.68 18.95 -2.63
CA ASP A 952 -22.79 19.61 -1.98
C ASP A 952 -23.65 18.60 -1.22
N ILE A 953 -24.74 19.05 -0.60
CA ILE A 953 -25.63 18.20 0.21
C ILE A 953 -26.22 17.00 -0.57
N GLY A 954 -26.31 17.10 -1.88
CA GLY A 954 -26.87 16.06 -2.75
C GLY A 954 -25.83 15.30 -3.58
N ARG A 955 -24.54 15.70 -3.56
CA ARG A 955 -23.52 15.14 -4.44
C ARG A 955 -22.23 14.82 -3.71
N LEU A 956 -21.89 13.52 -3.63
CA LEU A 956 -20.63 12.99 -3.09
C LEU A 956 -19.78 12.28 -4.15
N GLU A 957 -20.34 11.95 -5.30
CA GLU A 957 -19.66 11.27 -6.42
C GLU A 957 -19.63 12.16 -7.65
N PRO A 958 -18.64 11.93 -8.54
CA PRO A 958 -18.54 12.62 -9.81
C PRO A 958 -19.79 12.53 -10.64
#